data_fcf13c2b665cb79406eea1d6fc065146
#
_entry.id   fcf13c2b665cb79406eea1d6fc065146
#
_cell.length_a   1.000
_cell.length_b   1.000
_cell.length_c   1.000
_cell.angle_alpha   90.00
_cell.angle_beta   90.00
_cell.angle_gamma   90.00
#
_symmetry.space_group_name_H-M   'P 1'
#
loop_
_entity.id
_entity.type
_entity.pdbx_description
1 polymer ?
#
loop_
_entity_poly.entity_id
_entity_poly.type
_entity_poly.pdbx_seq_one_letter_code
_entity_poly.pdbx_strand_id
1 'polypeptide(L)'
;MLKSAISIALVLVAACGGKKDCPTSTPCPEASKTATTAPAAGAKDDKPIDAAAIADAKAKLVAKHGEAHRADIERGVDQVGKLWRVSDGDLTAFCMEQYLPEQKDRDALFTRLQDMNEQMKGHFLELGRTARWNTEVDTGPMAAVEPLLAAYDPGAHTTEDMFTSKVAFAALLNFPLTTLADRINNADTWTRRQWAEAKLTRHFDTRVPSNLIAANSAVEAAADQYIAGYYLWMQHVLTEDGKRLFPAKKHLITHWNLRDELKANYQEKDGIAKQRVIIKVMERIVTQSIPKAVVDNPNLDWNPFTNKVVAAPPETIEDEGKTKSKEVADTAEPNTRFEQVKAHLAAGRAIDPYSPIAPTVIERAFDAAEMPEDRVKAMLVEILDSPLAADAAKEMETKLGRKLEPSDIWYEFGQATGPETELDAITTKKYPTPQAFEKDIPRILRDLGFAPDRAKYVAEHITVDGARGAGHAMGAERRGDKAHLRTRVEPSGMTYKGYNIAIHELGHNVEQTFSLYDIDYTLLAGVPNTAFTEALAFLFQARDLDLLGRPKAAGEAERMEVLDAFWNTREIAGSALVELEVWHWLYAHPNASAAEIRDATVKTSQEIWNKYYAPFLGGKDIPLLGIYSHTITSPLYLFNYVLGHLIAFQVEEHVAGKDKATFAKEFERICKLGSILPDAWMKAATGKPVTTQPLLDATAKALATKKT
;
A
#
# COMPACT_ATOMS: atom_id res chain seq x y z
N MET A 1 3.24 13.35 -44.29
CA MET A 1 2.37 14.52 -44.48
C MET A 1 0.96 14.12 -44.14
N LEU A 2 0.49 14.48 -42.95
CA LEU A 2 -0.85 14.97 -42.68
C LEU A 2 -0.87 15.39 -41.21
N LYS A 3 -0.77 16.69 -40.96
CA LYS A 3 -1.01 17.33 -39.69
C LYS A 3 -2.53 17.43 -39.51
N SER A 4 -3.07 16.88 -38.44
CA SER A 4 -4.40 17.26 -37.97
C SER A 4 -4.23 17.80 -36.52
N ALA A 5 -4.38 19.09 -36.44
CA ALA A 5 -4.40 19.84 -35.21
C ALA A 5 -5.72 19.61 -34.47
N ILE A 6 -5.67 19.16 -33.25
CA ILE A 6 -6.80 19.22 -32.31
C ILE A 6 -6.69 20.55 -31.58
N SER A 7 -7.62 21.46 -31.87
CA SER A 7 -7.75 22.76 -31.21
C SER A 7 -8.40 22.55 -29.86
N ILE A 8 -7.63 22.74 -28.78
CA ILE A 8 -8.15 22.90 -27.42
C ILE A 8 -8.54 24.36 -27.28
N ALA A 9 -9.82 24.62 -27.12
CA ALA A 9 -10.34 25.97 -26.85
C ALA A 9 -9.98 26.39 -25.42
N LEU A 10 -8.97 27.25 -25.30
CA LEU A 10 -8.63 27.94 -24.07
C LEU A 10 -9.60 29.13 -23.91
N VAL A 11 -10.47 29.08 -22.90
CA VAL A 11 -11.25 30.24 -22.52
C VAL A 11 -10.37 31.16 -21.65
N LEU A 12 -9.83 32.18 -22.25
CA LEU A 12 -9.15 33.28 -21.57
C LEU A 12 -10.21 34.23 -20.97
N VAL A 13 -10.32 34.28 -19.66
CA VAL A 13 -11.01 35.35 -18.96
C VAL A 13 -10.02 36.51 -18.79
N ALA A 14 -10.25 37.56 -19.55
CA ALA A 14 -9.50 38.79 -19.42
C ALA A 14 -9.83 39.49 -18.09
N ALA A 15 -8.83 39.72 -17.26
CA ALA A 15 -8.93 40.54 -16.07
C ALA A 15 -8.77 42.02 -16.46
N CYS A 16 -9.86 42.77 -16.40
CA CYS A 16 -9.81 44.24 -16.40
C CYS A 16 -9.43 44.75 -15.01
N GLY A 17 -8.37 45.53 -14.93
CA GLY A 17 -7.96 46.24 -13.74
C GLY A 17 -8.94 47.39 -13.41
N GLY A 18 -9.28 47.51 -12.13
CA GLY A 18 -10.01 48.66 -11.58
C GLY A 18 -10.14 48.50 -10.08
N LYS A 19 -9.40 49.32 -9.33
CA LYS A 19 -9.58 49.49 -7.88
C LYS A 19 -10.97 49.96 -7.60
N LYS A 20 -11.71 49.28 -6.71
CA LYS A 20 -12.62 49.87 -5.72
C LYS A 20 -13.22 48.78 -4.82
N ASP A 21 -13.03 49.00 -3.53
CA ASP A 21 -13.83 48.57 -2.36
C ASP A 21 -14.50 47.21 -2.36
N CYS A 22 -13.92 46.29 -1.59
CA CYS A 22 -14.52 45.04 -1.21
C CYS A 22 -15.53 45.26 -0.07
N PRO A 23 -16.82 44.90 -0.21
CA PRO A 23 -17.71 44.76 0.93
C PRO A 23 -17.47 43.45 1.65
N THR A 24 -17.61 43.52 2.97
CA THR A 24 -17.55 42.48 3.99
C THR A 24 -18.00 41.08 3.58
N SER A 25 -17.17 40.15 3.99
CA SER A 25 -17.30 38.69 3.97
C SER A 25 -18.71 38.15 4.19
N THR A 26 -19.24 37.50 3.15
CA THR A 26 -20.29 36.49 3.28
C THR A 26 -19.56 35.14 3.52
N PRO A 27 -19.97 34.32 4.50
CA PRO A 27 -19.38 33.01 4.70
C PRO A 27 -19.61 32.14 3.47
N CYS A 28 -18.57 31.45 3.06
CA CYS A 28 -18.67 30.39 2.05
C CYS A 28 -19.75 29.39 2.48
N PRO A 29 -20.67 29.00 1.60
CA PRO A 29 -21.64 27.96 1.96
C PRO A 29 -20.91 26.68 2.34
N GLU A 30 -21.26 26.09 3.49
CA GLU A 30 -20.86 24.74 3.87
C GLU A 30 -21.09 23.81 2.67
N ALA A 31 -20.06 23.04 2.33
CA ALA A 31 -20.16 22.02 1.30
C ALA A 31 -21.37 21.13 1.63
N SER A 32 -22.36 21.18 0.76
CA SER A 32 -23.62 20.50 0.87
C SER A 32 -23.37 19.02 1.13
N LYS A 33 -23.76 18.54 2.31
CA LYS A 33 -24.02 17.14 2.60
C LYS A 33 -25.07 16.68 1.59
N THR A 34 -24.71 15.71 0.80
CA THR A 34 -25.44 14.94 -0.19
C THR A 34 -24.89 15.12 -1.61
N ALA A 35 -23.74 14.49 -1.84
CA ALA A 35 -23.56 13.84 -3.14
C ALA A 35 -24.34 12.52 -3.09
N THR A 36 -25.65 12.60 -3.06
CA THR A 36 -26.49 11.54 -3.62
C THR A 36 -26.22 11.60 -5.11
N THR A 37 -25.28 10.81 -5.58
CA THR A 37 -25.16 10.53 -7.02
C THR A 37 -26.50 9.93 -7.43
N ALA A 38 -27.32 10.75 -8.08
CA ALA A 38 -28.42 10.21 -8.86
C ALA A 38 -27.83 9.14 -9.79
N PRO A 39 -28.44 7.94 -9.92
CA PRO A 39 -27.98 6.98 -10.88
C PRO A 39 -27.93 7.67 -12.24
N ALA A 40 -26.78 7.57 -12.92
CA ALA A 40 -26.60 8.12 -14.26
C ALA A 40 -27.78 7.65 -15.11
N ALA A 41 -28.59 8.58 -15.59
CA ALA A 41 -29.69 8.29 -16.51
C ALA A 41 -29.06 7.73 -17.78
N GLY A 42 -29.15 6.38 -17.96
CA GLY A 42 -28.67 5.77 -19.18
C GLY A 42 -28.18 4.32 -19.13
N ALA A 43 -28.04 3.69 -17.96
CA ALA A 43 -27.90 2.24 -17.95
C ALA A 43 -29.28 1.63 -18.25
N LYS A 44 -29.60 1.45 -19.55
CA LYS A 44 -30.60 0.47 -19.95
C LYS A 44 -30.21 -0.83 -19.28
N ASP A 45 -31.20 -1.58 -18.72
CA ASP A 45 -31.03 -2.94 -18.19
C ASP A 45 -30.32 -3.83 -19.22
N ASP A 46 -28.99 -3.80 -19.19
CA ASP A 46 -28.16 -4.52 -20.15
C ASP A 46 -28.04 -5.96 -19.63
N LYS A 47 -28.92 -6.82 -20.15
CA LYS A 47 -29.09 -8.18 -19.65
C LYS A 47 -27.94 -9.09 -20.10
N PRO A 48 -27.54 -10.04 -19.23
CA PRO A 48 -26.70 -11.14 -19.63
C PRO A 48 -27.31 -11.89 -20.83
N ILE A 49 -26.45 -12.47 -21.66
CA ILE A 49 -26.88 -13.35 -22.74
C ILE A 49 -27.51 -14.62 -22.18
N ASP A 50 -28.46 -15.21 -22.87
CA ASP A 50 -29.09 -16.45 -22.44
C ASP A 50 -28.22 -17.70 -22.70
N ALA A 51 -28.51 -18.78 -22.00
CA ALA A 51 -27.76 -20.03 -22.08
C ALA A 51 -27.92 -20.71 -23.50
N ALA A 52 -29.03 -20.44 -24.19
CA ALA A 52 -29.28 -21.00 -25.52
C ALA A 52 -28.33 -20.39 -26.57
N ALA A 53 -28.05 -19.08 -26.47
CA ALA A 53 -27.09 -18.43 -27.36
C ALA A 53 -25.66 -18.95 -27.13
N ILE A 54 -25.28 -19.21 -25.85
CA ILE A 54 -23.98 -19.81 -25.51
C ILE A 54 -23.87 -21.22 -26.09
N ALA A 55 -24.94 -22.03 -25.96
CA ALA A 55 -24.98 -23.39 -26.51
C ALA A 55 -24.92 -23.41 -28.05
N ASP A 56 -25.60 -22.48 -28.73
CA ASP A 56 -25.58 -22.33 -30.18
C ASP A 56 -24.17 -21.97 -30.70
N ALA A 57 -23.53 -20.99 -30.02
CA ALA A 57 -22.15 -20.60 -30.37
C ALA A 57 -21.17 -21.79 -30.26
N LYS A 58 -21.23 -22.55 -29.15
CA LYS A 58 -20.42 -23.77 -28.96
C LYS A 58 -20.65 -24.79 -30.09
N ALA A 59 -21.92 -25.12 -30.37
CA ALA A 59 -22.28 -26.13 -31.37
C ALA A 59 -21.77 -25.73 -32.76
N LYS A 60 -21.94 -24.48 -33.16
CA LYS A 60 -21.47 -23.98 -34.45
C LYS A 60 -19.95 -23.96 -34.58
N LEU A 61 -19.24 -23.55 -33.52
CA LEU A 61 -17.79 -23.56 -33.54
C LEU A 61 -17.22 -24.98 -33.62
N VAL A 62 -17.77 -25.92 -32.85
CA VAL A 62 -17.36 -27.32 -32.89
C VAL A 62 -17.64 -27.93 -34.26
N ALA A 63 -18.79 -27.63 -34.88
CA ALA A 63 -19.12 -28.07 -36.20
C ALA A 63 -18.14 -27.51 -37.28
N LYS A 64 -17.65 -26.30 -37.12
CA LYS A 64 -16.69 -25.64 -38.01
C LYS A 64 -15.26 -26.15 -37.85
N HIS A 65 -14.78 -26.30 -36.59
CA HIS A 65 -13.38 -26.55 -36.30
C HIS A 65 -13.08 -27.99 -35.88
N GLY A 66 -14.10 -28.79 -35.60
CA GLY A 66 -13.99 -30.22 -35.26
C GLY A 66 -13.86 -30.52 -33.75
N GLU A 67 -14.07 -31.79 -33.42
CA GLU A 67 -14.07 -32.32 -32.04
C GLU A 67 -12.73 -32.13 -31.31
N ALA A 68 -11.62 -32.08 -32.06
CA ALA A 68 -10.29 -31.86 -31.45
C ALA A 68 -10.19 -30.52 -30.72
N HIS A 69 -10.99 -29.54 -31.11
CA HIS A 69 -11.00 -28.21 -30.48
C HIS A 69 -12.13 -28.00 -29.47
N ARG A 70 -12.97 -29.03 -29.21
CA ARG A 70 -14.18 -28.93 -28.40
C ARG A 70 -13.88 -28.31 -27.00
N ALA A 71 -12.88 -28.84 -26.29
CA ALA A 71 -12.57 -28.39 -24.95
C ALA A 71 -12.17 -26.89 -24.90
N ASP A 72 -11.35 -26.45 -25.86
CA ASP A 72 -10.93 -25.04 -25.94
C ASP A 72 -12.09 -24.13 -26.35
N ILE A 73 -12.94 -24.58 -27.28
CA ILE A 73 -14.15 -23.86 -27.72
C ILE A 73 -15.10 -23.69 -26.53
N GLU A 74 -15.45 -24.78 -25.83
CA GLU A 74 -16.40 -24.76 -24.70
C GLU A 74 -15.89 -23.84 -23.60
N ARG A 75 -14.60 -23.95 -23.21
CA ARG A 75 -13.98 -23.04 -22.26
C ARG A 75 -14.08 -21.57 -22.70
N GLY A 76 -13.61 -21.24 -23.90
CA GLY A 76 -13.56 -19.87 -24.40
C GLY A 76 -14.95 -19.24 -24.52
N VAL A 77 -15.93 -19.97 -25.08
CA VAL A 77 -17.30 -19.47 -25.19
C VAL A 77 -17.96 -19.28 -23.83
N ASP A 78 -17.70 -20.17 -22.86
CA ASP A 78 -18.20 -20.01 -21.48
C ASP A 78 -17.59 -18.78 -20.80
N GLN A 79 -16.31 -18.52 -20.95
CA GLN A 79 -15.63 -17.34 -20.41
C GLN A 79 -16.24 -16.04 -20.99
N VAL A 80 -16.42 -15.98 -22.29
CA VAL A 80 -17.05 -14.85 -22.98
C VAL A 80 -18.51 -14.70 -22.53
N GLY A 81 -19.28 -15.78 -22.53
CA GLY A 81 -20.72 -15.78 -22.22
C GLY A 81 -21.05 -15.26 -20.82
N LYS A 82 -20.16 -15.48 -19.83
CA LYS A 82 -20.33 -14.95 -18.45
C LYS A 82 -20.37 -13.41 -18.40
N LEU A 83 -19.66 -12.74 -19.31
CA LEU A 83 -19.49 -11.29 -19.31
C LEU A 83 -20.18 -10.60 -20.50
N TRP A 84 -20.66 -11.37 -21.47
CA TRP A 84 -21.39 -10.86 -22.64
C TRP A 84 -22.76 -10.35 -22.27
N ARG A 85 -23.14 -9.20 -22.80
CA ARG A 85 -24.44 -8.56 -22.63
C ARG A 85 -25.19 -8.50 -23.94
N VAL A 86 -26.49 -8.35 -23.89
CA VAL A 86 -27.34 -8.22 -25.09
C VAL A 86 -26.90 -7.04 -25.96
N SER A 87 -26.45 -5.96 -25.34
CA SER A 87 -25.93 -4.78 -26.07
C SER A 87 -24.62 -5.04 -26.82
N ASP A 88 -23.90 -6.11 -26.49
CA ASP A 88 -22.67 -6.46 -27.22
C ASP A 88 -22.91 -7.05 -28.60
N GLY A 89 -24.14 -7.41 -28.93
CA GLY A 89 -24.54 -7.94 -30.21
C GLY A 89 -24.58 -9.46 -30.32
N ASP A 90 -24.37 -10.01 -31.49
CA ASP A 90 -24.47 -11.44 -31.75
C ASP A 90 -23.21 -12.19 -31.29
N LEU A 91 -23.37 -12.94 -30.16
CA LEU A 91 -22.30 -13.76 -29.57
C LEU A 91 -21.80 -14.83 -30.56
N THR A 92 -22.72 -15.50 -31.27
CA THR A 92 -22.33 -16.58 -32.18
C THR A 92 -21.51 -16.04 -33.36
N ALA A 93 -21.94 -14.92 -33.96
CA ALA A 93 -21.20 -14.29 -35.05
C ALA A 93 -19.78 -13.87 -34.57
N PHE A 94 -19.68 -13.23 -33.41
CA PHE A 94 -18.40 -12.85 -32.81
C PHE A 94 -17.48 -14.06 -32.59
N CYS A 95 -17.97 -15.12 -31.95
CA CYS A 95 -17.18 -16.31 -31.69
C CYS A 95 -16.73 -17.01 -32.98
N MET A 96 -17.59 -17.08 -33.98
CA MET A 96 -17.27 -17.66 -35.29
C MET A 96 -16.18 -16.90 -36.07
N GLU A 97 -16.07 -15.60 -35.83
CA GLU A 97 -15.06 -14.73 -36.44
C GLU A 97 -13.75 -14.71 -35.66
N GLN A 98 -13.81 -14.66 -34.32
CA GLN A 98 -12.65 -14.36 -33.49
C GLN A 98 -11.99 -15.58 -32.83
N TYR A 99 -12.58 -16.78 -32.94
CA TYR A 99 -11.92 -18.00 -32.44
C TYR A 99 -10.76 -18.40 -33.33
N LEU A 100 -9.60 -18.65 -32.75
CA LEU A 100 -8.34 -18.96 -33.42
C LEU A 100 -7.94 -20.43 -33.15
N PRO A 101 -8.21 -21.38 -34.05
CA PRO A 101 -7.84 -22.78 -33.82
C PRO A 101 -6.33 -23.02 -33.91
N GLU A 102 -5.61 -22.24 -34.73
CA GLU A 102 -4.18 -22.42 -34.93
C GLU A 102 -3.32 -21.74 -33.86
N GLN A 103 -2.31 -22.46 -33.35
CA GLN A 103 -1.38 -21.93 -32.33
C GLN A 103 -0.67 -20.68 -32.83
N LYS A 104 -0.24 -20.64 -34.08
CA LYS A 104 0.43 -19.46 -34.68
C LYS A 104 -0.41 -18.19 -34.58
N ASP A 105 -1.71 -18.29 -34.79
CA ASP A 105 -2.61 -17.14 -34.75
C ASP A 105 -2.88 -16.70 -33.32
N ARG A 106 -2.99 -17.65 -32.37
CA ARG A 106 -3.04 -17.36 -30.93
C ARG A 106 -1.75 -16.68 -30.45
N ASP A 107 -0.57 -17.10 -30.91
CA ASP A 107 0.69 -16.46 -30.59
C ASP A 107 0.78 -15.02 -31.11
N ALA A 108 0.29 -14.78 -32.32
CA ALA A 108 0.23 -13.43 -32.88
C ALA A 108 -0.74 -12.53 -32.08
N LEU A 109 -1.91 -13.05 -31.71
CA LEU A 109 -2.86 -12.32 -30.85
C LEU A 109 -2.25 -12.03 -29.48
N PHE A 110 -1.63 -13.01 -28.84
CA PHE A 110 -0.97 -12.85 -27.53
C PHE A 110 0.08 -11.73 -27.57
N THR A 111 0.96 -11.74 -28.55
CA THR A 111 2.02 -10.71 -28.68
C THR A 111 1.40 -9.32 -28.80
N ARG A 112 0.38 -9.16 -29.67
CA ARG A 112 -0.32 -7.88 -29.81
C ARG A 112 -0.98 -7.41 -28.50
N LEU A 113 -1.64 -8.31 -27.77
CA LEU A 113 -2.30 -7.97 -26.51
C LEU A 113 -1.28 -7.63 -25.41
N GLN A 114 -0.16 -8.34 -25.36
CA GLN A 114 0.94 -8.02 -24.45
C GLN A 114 1.53 -6.63 -24.71
N ASP A 115 1.85 -6.32 -25.98
CA ASP A 115 2.41 -5.03 -26.36
C ASP A 115 1.41 -3.89 -26.11
N MET A 116 0.13 -4.11 -26.43
CA MET A 116 -0.94 -3.14 -26.14
C MET A 116 -1.05 -2.87 -24.64
N ASN A 117 -1.04 -3.92 -23.80
CA ASN A 117 -1.14 -3.78 -22.35
C ASN A 117 0.04 -2.98 -21.78
N GLU A 118 1.27 -3.25 -22.22
CA GLU A 118 2.46 -2.49 -21.83
C GLU A 118 2.32 -1.01 -22.18
N GLN A 119 1.93 -0.70 -23.43
CA GLN A 119 1.79 0.69 -23.90
C GLN A 119 0.68 1.44 -23.12
N MET A 120 -0.45 0.80 -22.90
CA MET A 120 -1.56 1.40 -22.16
C MET A 120 -1.20 1.68 -20.72
N LYS A 121 -0.65 0.69 -20.00
CA LYS A 121 -0.25 0.87 -18.60
C LYS A 121 0.76 1.99 -18.43
N GLY A 122 1.80 2.04 -19.28
CA GLY A 122 2.80 3.10 -19.24
C GLY A 122 2.19 4.48 -19.53
N HIS A 123 1.27 4.57 -20.49
CA HIS A 123 0.61 5.84 -20.81
C HIS A 123 -0.27 6.34 -19.65
N PHE A 124 -1.08 5.48 -19.04
CA PHE A 124 -1.91 5.88 -17.90
C PHE A 124 -1.09 6.20 -16.67
N LEU A 125 0.00 5.48 -16.42
CA LEU A 125 0.92 5.80 -15.34
C LEU A 125 1.52 7.21 -15.52
N GLU A 126 1.96 7.56 -16.75
CA GLU A 126 2.51 8.88 -17.05
C GLU A 126 1.49 10.00 -16.89
N LEU A 127 0.25 9.80 -17.36
CA LEU A 127 -0.85 10.75 -17.15
C LEU A 127 -1.16 10.94 -15.66
N GLY A 128 -1.32 9.85 -14.91
CA GLY A 128 -1.57 9.88 -13.47
C GLY A 128 -0.43 10.54 -12.69
N ARG A 129 0.84 10.24 -13.04
CA ARG A 129 2.00 10.89 -12.46
C ARG A 129 2.00 12.40 -12.72
N THR A 130 1.67 12.81 -13.94
CA THR A 130 1.59 14.22 -14.30
C THR A 130 0.48 14.93 -13.53
N ALA A 131 -0.69 14.31 -13.41
CA ALA A 131 -1.82 14.85 -12.66
C ALA A 131 -1.52 15.03 -11.15
N ARG A 132 -0.72 14.11 -10.57
CA ARG A 132 -0.33 14.12 -9.15
C ARG A 132 1.01 14.83 -8.86
N TRP A 133 1.69 15.37 -9.89
CA TRP A 133 3.05 15.89 -9.75
C TRP A 133 3.19 16.86 -8.58
N ASN A 134 2.38 17.90 -8.54
CA ASN A 134 2.48 18.95 -7.52
C ASN A 134 1.95 18.54 -6.13
N THR A 135 1.17 17.48 -6.03
CA THR A 135 0.74 16.93 -4.74
C THR A 135 1.77 15.96 -4.13
N GLU A 136 2.60 15.34 -4.95
CA GLU A 136 3.58 14.33 -4.53
C GLU A 136 5.03 14.84 -4.52
N VAL A 137 5.38 15.77 -5.41
CA VAL A 137 6.72 16.36 -5.50
C VAL A 137 6.73 17.78 -4.90
N ASP A 138 7.75 18.11 -4.14
CA ASP A 138 7.89 19.45 -3.55
C ASP A 138 8.36 20.47 -4.61
N THR A 139 7.39 21.10 -5.22
CA THR A 139 7.57 22.17 -6.22
C THR A 139 7.28 23.57 -5.66
N GLY A 140 7.15 23.69 -4.34
CA GLY A 140 6.75 24.94 -3.67
C GLY A 140 5.26 24.96 -3.29
N PRO A 141 4.64 26.13 -3.11
CA PRO A 141 3.23 26.23 -2.68
C PRO A 141 2.28 25.53 -3.65
N MET A 142 1.37 24.73 -3.13
CA MET A 142 0.38 23.98 -3.91
C MET A 142 -0.83 24.86 -4.23
N ALA A 143 -1.27 24.85 -5.49
CA ALA A 143 -2.51 25.52 -5.89
C ALA A 143 -3.76 24.75 -5.44
N ALA A 144 -4.87 25.44 -5.18
CA ALA A 144 -6.11 24.82 -4.71
C ALA A 144 -6.72 23.80 -5.72
N VAL A 145 -6.34 23.87 -6.99
CA VAL A 145 -6.79 22.94 -8.04
C VAL A 145 -6.01 21.62 -8.05
N GLU A 146 -4.81 21.57 -7.52
CA GLU A 146 -3.93 20.39 -7.61
C GLU A 146 -4.55 19.13 -6.99
N PRO A 147 -5.21 19.17 -5.80
CA PRO A 147 -5.88 18.00 -5.26
C PRO A 147 -7.00 17.44 -6.15
N LEU A 148 -7.68 18.32 -6.91
CA LEU A 148 -8.72 17.90 -7.86
C LEU A 148 -8.11 17.16 -9.06
N LEU A 149 -6.96 17.63 -9.56
CA LEU A 149 -6.22 16.94 -10.63
C LEU A 149 -5.68 15.61 -10.13
N ALA A 150 -5.16 15.55 -8.91
CA ALA A 150 -4.61 14.34 -8.30
C ALA A 150 -5.68 13.25 -8.08
N ALA A 151 -6.93 13.64 -7.87
CA ALA A 151 -8.06 12.71 -7.71
C ALA A 151 -8.55 12.13 -9.05
N TYR A 152 -8.08 12.61 -10.19
CA TYR A 152 -8.47 12.10 -11.51
C TYR A 152 -7.75 10.79 -11.84
N ASP A 153 -8.52 9.74 -12.12
CA ASP A 153 -8.02 8.46 -12.61
C ASP A 153 -8.17 8.38 -14.13
N PRO A 154 -7.07 8.53 -14.89
CA PRO A 154 -7.11 8.45 -16.35
C PRO A 154 -7.41 7.03 -16.88
N GLY A 155 -7.23 6.01 -16.04
CA GLY A 155 -7.44 4.60 -16.38
C GLY A 155 -8.84 4.06 -16.09
N ALA A 156 -9.71 4.84 -15.43
CA ALA A 156 -11.02 4.36 -14.95
C ALA A 156 -11.92 3.74 -16.05
N HIS A 157 -11.78 4.19 -17.30
CA HIS A 157 -12.56 3.71 -18.44
C HIS A 157 -11.96 2.47 -19.13
N THR A 158 -10.74 2.08 -18.79
CA THR A 158 -9.97 1.06 -19.54
C THR A 158 -10.72 -0.26 -19.67
N THR A 159 -11.26 -0.79 -18.58
CA THR A 159 -11.99 -2.06 -18.58
C THR A 159 -13.22 -1.97 -19.48
N GLU A 160 -14.02 -0.91 -19.34
CA GLU A 160 -15.23 -0.71 -20.16
C GLU A 160 -14.90 -0.59 -21.64
N ASP A 161 -13.83 0.14 -22.00
CA ASP A 161 -13.36 0.31 -23.37
C ASP A 161 -12.88 -1.02 -23.97
N MET A 162 -12.19 -1.87 -23.20
CA MET A 162 -11.73 -3.18 -23.65
C MET A 162 -12.90 -4.12 -23.97
N PHE A 163 -13.99 -4.08 -23.17
CA PHE A 163 -15.20 -4.85 -23.45
C PHE A 163 -16.00 -4.26 -24.63
N THR A 164 -16.14 -2.95 -24.69
CA THR A 164 -16.87 -2.27 -25.77
C THR A 164 -16.20 -2.47 -27.13
N SER A 165 -14.86 -2.40 -27.18
CA SER A 165 -14.07 -2.68 -28.39
C SER A 165 -13.95 -4.17 -28.73
N LYS A 166 -14.46 -5.07 -27.89
CA LYS A 166 -14.38 -6.54 -28.00
C LYS A 166 -12.97 -7.13 -27.78
N VAL A 167 -11.97 -6.35 -27.45
CA VAL A 167 -10.60 -6.83 -27.19
C VAL A 167 -10.57 -7.81 -26.01
N ALA A 168 -11.27 -7.48 -24.90
CA ALA A 168 -11.40 -8.36 -23.75
C ALA A 168 -12.00 -9.71 -24.12
N PHE A 169 -13.05 -9.73 -24.94
CA PHE A 169 -13.71 -10.95 -25.38
C PHE A 169 -12.83 -11.78 -26.34
N ALA A 170 -12.04 -11.15 -27.19
CA ALA A 170 -11.08 -11.86 -28.02
C ALA A 170 -10.00 -12.56 -27.21
N ALA A 171 -9.52 -11.92 -26.13
CA ALA A 171 -8.60 -12.53 -25.19
C ALA A 171 -9.26 -13.72 -24.47
N LEU A 172 -10.44 -13.53 -23.87
CA LEU A 172 -11.18 -14.56 -23.13
C LEU A 172 -11.60 -15.76 -23.98
N LEU A 173 -11.87 -15.55 -25.27
CA LEU A 173 -12.23 -16.63 -26.19
C LEU A 173 -11.05 -17.57 -26.45
N ASN A 174 -9.84 -17.03 -26.54
CA ASN A 174 -8.66 -17.75 -27.03
C ASN A 174 -7.66 -18.17 -25.93
N PHE A 175 -7.73 -17.57 -24.72
CA PHE A 175 -6.83 -17.86 -23.63
C PHE A 175 -7.59 -18.23 -22.34
N PRO A 176 -7.01 -19.11 -21.48
CA PRO A 176 -7.70 -19.57 -20.28
C PRO A 176 -7.77 -18.46 -19.21
N LEU A 177 -8.98 -18.18 -18.71
CA LEU A 177 -9.20 -17.42 -17.50
C LEU A 177 -9.11 -18.37 -16.29
N THR A 178 -8.29 -18.02 -15.31
CA THR A 178 -7.94 -18.91 -14.20
C THR A 178 -8.37 -18.36 -12.86
N THR A 179 -8.88 -19.23 -12.00
CA THR A 179 -9.11 -18.93 -10.58
C THR A 179 -7.80 -19.06 -9.78
N LEU A 180 -7.77 -18.54 -8.55
CA LEU A 180 -6.65 -18.76 -7.63
C LEU A 180 -6.40 -20.26 -7.40
N ALA A 181 -7.46 -21.05 -7.26
CA ALA A 181 -7.34 -22.51 -7.11
C ALA A 181 -6.68 -23.18 -8.33
N ASP A 182 -7.04 -22.75 -9.55
CA ASP A 182 -6.42 -23.26 -10.79
C ASP A 182 -4.92 -22.95 -10.81
N ARG A 183 -4.52 -21.72 -10.42
CA ARG A 183 -3.13 -21.30 -10.36
C ARG A 183 -2.34 -22.11 -9.33
N ILE A 184 -2.91 -22.33 -8.14
CA ILE A 184 -2.29 -23.13 -7.07
C ILE A 184 -2.10 -24.59 -7.52
N ASN A 185 -3.14 -25.20 -8.09
CA ASN A 185 -3.11 -26.61 -8.47
C ASN A 185 -2.11 -26.91 -9.62
N ASN A 186 -1.82 -25.91 -10.44
CA ASN A 186 -0.95 -26.08 -11.61
C ASN A 186 0.41 -25.37 -11.46
N ALA A 187 0.71 -24.78 -10.30
CA ALA A 187 1.89 -23.94 -10.09
C ALA A 187 3.22 -24.60 -10.47
N ASP A 188 3.38 -25.89 -10.14
CA ASP A 188 4.61 -26.64 -10.36
C ASP A 188 4.73 -27.17 -11.83
N THR A 189 3.68 -27.04 -12.64
CA THR A 189 3.60 -27.61 -14.01
C THR A 189 3.54 -26.58 -15.11
N TRP A 190 3.11 -25.36 -14.80
CA TRP A 190 2.95 -24.33 -15.80
C TRP A 190 4.27 -23.77 -16.32
N THR A 191 4.33 -23.64 -17.65
CA THR A 191 5.39 -22.92 -18.34
C THR A 191 5.25 -21.40 -18.13
N ARG A 192 6.32 -20.66 -18.36
CA ARG A 192 6.32 -19.19 -18.34
C ARG A 192 5.23 -18.59 -19.24
N ARG A 193 5.01 -19.18 -20.41
CA ARG A 193 3.94 -18.76 -21.34
C ARG A 193 2.56 -18.95 -20.73
N GLN A 194 2.28 -20.06 -20.06
CA GLN A 194 0.98 -20.30 -19.42
C GLN A 194 0.73 -19.32 -18.27
N TRP A 195 1.76 -18.99 -17.49
CA TRP A 195 1.68 -17.93 -16.49
C TRP A 195 1.36 -16.57 -17.12
N ALA A 196 2.00 -16.21 -18.25
CA ALA A 196 1.73 -14.95 -18.95
C ALA A 196 0.31 -14.91 -19.55
N GLU A 197 -0.21 -16.02 -20.07
CA GLU A 197 -1.61 -16.13 -20.53
C GLU A 197 -2.60 -15.96 -19.39
N ALA A 198 -2.34 -16.59 -18.23
CA ALA A 198 -3.16 -16.41 -17.03
C ALA A 198 -3.17 -14.95 -16.56
N LYS A 199 -2.03 -14.26 -16.57
CA LYS A 199 -1.96 -12.82 -16.24
C LYS A 199 -2.69 -11.96 -17.26
N LEU A 200 -2.62 -12.28 -18.56
CA LEU A 200 -3.35 -11.57 -19.61
C LEU A 200 -4.86 -11.59 -19.36
N THR A 201 -5.42 -12.76 -19.13
CA THR A 201 -6.88 -12.91 -18.99
C THR A 201 -7.42 -12.36 -17.67
N ARG A 202 -6.60 -12.30 -16.61
CA ARG A 202 -6.98 -11.64 -15.33
C ARG A 202 -7.28 -10.14 -15.50
N HIS A 203 -6.78 -9.47 -16.50
CA HIS A 203 -7.18 -8.09 -16.80
C HIS A 203 -8.65 -7.97 -17.23
N PHE A 204 -9.29 -9.09 -17.56
CA PHE A 204 -10.65 -9.18 -18.11
C PHE A 204 -11.56 -10.11 -17.29
N ASP A 205 -11.21 -10.40 -16.04
CA ASP A 205 -12.00 -11.26 -15.14
C ASP A 205 -13.24 -10.57 -14.58
N THR A 206 -13.26 -9.24 -14.65
CA THR A 206 -14.36 -8.39 -14.20
C THR A 206 -14.79 -7.42 -15.32
N ARG A 207 -16.07 -7.05 -15.31
CA ARG A 207 -16.61 -6.02 -16.21
C ARG A 207 -17.29 -4.93 -15.38
N VAL A 208 -16.49 -4.19 -14.64
CA VAL A 208 -16.97 -3.12 -13.75
C VAL A 208 -17.22 -1.85 -14.55
N PRO A 209 -18.41 -1.21 -14.42
CA PRO A 209 -18.68 0.10 -15.02
C PRO A 209 -17.71 1.17 -14.56
N SER A 210 -17.25 2.02 -15.47
CA SER A 210 -16.26 3.08 -15.22
C SER A 210 -16.65 4.05 -14.10
N ASN A 211 -17.95 4.35 -13.96
CA ASN A 211 -18.45 5.21 -12.90
C ASN A 211 -18.28 4.59 -11.49
N LEU A 212 -18.30 3.26 -11.36
CA LEU A 212 -18.05 2.58 -10.09
C LEU A 212 -16.55 2.57 -9.76
N ILE A 213 -15.69 2.41 -10.76
CA ILE A 213 -14.23 2.56 -10.58
C ILE A 213 -13.90 3.98 -10.13
N ALA A 214 -14.42 4.99 -10.83
CA ALA A 214 -14.21 6.40 -10.45
C ALA A 214 -14.76 6.72 -9.04
N ALA A 215 -15.91 6.14 -8.67
CA ALA A 215 -16.46 6.31 -7.32
C ALA A 215 -15.57 5.66 -6.25
N ASN A 216 -14.99 4.49 -6.52
CA ASN A 216 -14.04 3.84 -5.61
C ASN A 216 -12.78 4.69 -5.43
N SER A 217 -12.17 5.18 -6.52
CA SER A 217 -11.01 6.07 -6.47
C SER A 217 -11.29 7.38 -5.70
N ALA A 218 -12.50 7.91 -5.82
CA ALA A 218 -12.91 9.10 -5.05
C ALA A 218 -13.03 8.82 -3.54
N VAL A 219 -13.49 7.62 -3.16
CA VAL A 219 -13.53 7.17 -1.75
C VAL A 219 -12.11 7.01 -1.19
N GLU A 220 -11.20 6.39 -1.94
CA GLU A 220 -9.80 6.25 -1.56
C GLU A 220 -9.15 7.63 -1.34
N ALA A 221 -9.30 8.55 -2.30
CA ALA A 221 -8.77 9.91 -2.19
C ALA A 221 -9.35 10.68 -0.99
N ALA A 222 -10.63 10.51 -0.67
CA ALA A 222 -11.25 11.15 0.50
C ALA A 222 -10.71 10.59 1.82
N ALA A 223 -10.47 9.30 1.89
CA ALA A 223 -9.88 8.64 3.05
C ALA A 223 -8.43 9.09 3.26
N ASP A 224 -7.63 9.17 2.18
CA ASP A 224 -6.26 9.69 2.22
C ASP A 224 -6.22 11.15 2.69
N GLN A 225 -7.11 12.01 2.17
CA GLN A 225 -7.22 13.40 2.63
C GLN A 225 -7.58 13.49 4.11
N TYR A 226 -8.49 12.66 4.60
CA TYR A 226 -8.85 12.62 6.01
C TYR A 226 -7.63 12.31 6.89
N ILE A 227 -6.88 11.29 6.55
CA ILE A 227 -5.67 10.91 7.30
C ILE A 227 -4.57 11.97 7.16
N ALA A 228 -4.31 12.46 5.94
CA ALA A 228 -3.26 13.46 5.69
C ALA A 228 -3.53 14.81 6.37
N GLY A 229 -4.79 15.15 6.62
CA GLY A 229 -5.19 16.35 7.34
C GLY A 229 -5.34 16.19 8.85
N TYR A 230 -5.10 14.98 9.39
CA TYR A 230 -5.35 14.68 10.80
C TYR A 230 -4.13 14.96 11.67
N TYR A 231 -3.84 16.25 11.91
CA TYR A 231 -2.71 16.69 12.72
C TYR A 231 -3.05 16.83 14.20
N LEU A 232 -2.07 16.57 15.05
CA LEU A 232 -2.09 16.88 16.48
C LEU A 232 -0.88 17.75 16.83
N TRP A 233 -1.12 18.91 17.39
CA TRP A 233 -0.10 19.84 17.86
C TRP A 233 0.38 19.41 19.23
N MET A 234 1.49 18.69 19.30
CA MET A 234 1.91 17.94 20.46
C MET A 234 2.24 18.81 21.67
N GLN A 235 2.73 20.05 21.47
CA GLN A 235 2.90 21.02 22.55
C GLN A 235 1.60 21.26 23.33
N HIS A 236 0.45 21.13 22.67
CA HIS A 236 -0.89 21.37 23.22
C HIS A 236 -1.56 20.09 23.76
N VAL A 237 -0.87 18.95 23.70
CA VAL A 237 -1.32 17.70 24.32
C VAL A 237 -0.67 17.57 25.69
N LEU A 238 -1.50 17.63 26.73
CA LEU A 238 -1.02 17.73 28.12
C LEU A 238 -0.94 16.34 28.77
N THR A 239 -0.03 16.19 29.74
CA THR A 239 0.00 15.05 30.65
C THR A 239 -1.23 15.03 31.57
N GLU A 240 -1.40 13.95 32.33
CA GLU A 240 -2.49 13.82 33.29
C GLU A 240 -2.51 14.97 34.33
N ASP A 241 -1.32 15.40 34.78
CA ASP A 241 -1.13 16.53 35.67
C ASP A 241 -1.03 17.91 35.00
N GLY A 242 -1.35 17.99 33.70
CA GLY A 242 -1.47 19.25 32.97
C GLY A 242 -0.16 19.85 32.44
N LYS A 243 0.95 19.09 32.40
CA LYS A 243 2.25 19.58 31.94
C LYS A 243 2.40 19.40 30.43
N ARG A 244 3.21 20.25 29.80
CA ARG A 244 3.65 20.15 28.40
C ARG A 244 4.97 19.38 28.35
N LEU A 245 5.04 18.32 27.56
CA LEU A 245 6.26 17.52 27.39
C LEU A 245 6.90 17.68 26.01
N PHE A 246 6.14 18.11 25.02
CA PHE A 246 6.62 18.20 23.65
C PHE A 246 7.00 19.63 23.28
N PRO A 247 8.02 19.82 22.41
CA PRO A 247 8.46 21.15 21.98
C PRO A 247 7.42 21.84 21.10
N ALA A 248 7.52 23.18 21.02
CA ALA A 248 6.76 23.98 20.09
C ALA A 248 6.96 23.52 18.63
N LYS A 249 5.96 23.78 17.81
CA LYS A 249 5.91 23.44 16.37
C LYS A 249 5.95 21.95 16.05
N LYS A 250 5.97 21.07 17.04
CA LYS A 250 5.85 19.63 16.79
C LYS A 250 4.40 19.28 16.54
N HIS A 251 4.07 18.92 15.31
CA HIS A 251 2.77 18.38 14.94
C HIS A 251 2.95 17.02 14.27
N LEU A 252 2.08 16.09 14.61
CA LEU A 252 2.18 14.70 14.18
C LEU A 252 0.87 14.28 13.51
N ILE A 253 0.99 13.61 12.37
CA ILE A 253 -0.12 12.93 11.72
C ILE A 253 -0.47 11.67 12.52
N THR A 254 -1.74 11.35 12.61
CA THR A 254 -2.23 10.14 13.28
C THR A 254 -1.50 8.88 12.82
N HIS A 255 -1.26 7.96 13.74
CA HIS A 255 -0.61 6.66 13.62
C HIS A 255 0.89 6.73 13.31
N TRP A 256 1.33 6.87 12.05
CA TRP A 256 2.77 6.71 11.71
C TRP A 256 3.68 7.65 12.49
N ASN A 257 3.40 8.93 12.49
CA ASN A 257 4.23 9.89 13.23
C ASN A 257 4.08 9.74 14.74
N LEU A 258 2.89 9.40 15.24
CA LEU A 258 2.69 9.11 16.67
C LEU A 258 3.50 7.88 17.08
N ARG A 259 3.55 6.83 16.26
CA ARG A 259 4.36 5.63 16.48
C ARG A 259 5.86 5.93 16.45
N ASP A 260 6.31 6.66 15.44
CA ASP A 260 7.72 7.05 15.31
C ASP A 260 8.17 7.92 16.49
N GLU A 261 7.35 8.88 16.90
CA GLU A 261 7.62 9.69 18.09
C GLU A 261 7.69 8.83 19.37
N LEU A 262 6.78 7.86 19.51
CA LEU A 262 6.80 6.92 20.62
C LEU A 262 8.12 6.14 20.66
N LYS A 263 8.59 5.62 19.51
CA LYS A 263 9.87 4.90 19.37
C LYS A 263 11.05 5.81 19.72
N ALA A 264 11.07 7.05 19.27
CA ALA A 264 12.13 8.01 19.56
C ALA A 264 12.28 8.33 21.06
N ASN A 265 11.19 8.22 21.84
CA ASN A 265 11.18 8.58 23.26
C ASN A 265 11.80 7.54 24.21
N TYR A 266 12.21 6.35 23.75
CA TYR A 266 12.86 5.36 24.62
C TYR A 266 14.21 5.83 25.19
N GLN A 267 14.89 6.78 24.53
CA GLN A 267 16.17 7.33 24.97
C GLN A 267 16.00 8.61 25.81
N GLU A 268 14.79 9.17 25.90
CA GLU A 268 14.53 10.43 26.57
C GLU A 268 14.30 10.26 28.07
N LYS A 269 14.75 11.23 28.86
CA LYS A 269 14.58 11.21 30.32
C LYS A 269 13.11 11.17 30.76
N ASP A 270 12.24 11.87 30.04
CA ASP A 270 10.80 11.93 30.26
C ASP A 270 10.02 11.03 29.28
N GLY A 271 10.73 10.13 28.60
CA GLY A 271 10.21 9.33 27.50
C GLY A 271 8.98 8.53 27.85
N ILE A 272 8.97 7.83 28.99
CA ILE A 272 7.79 7.04 29.41
C ILE A 272 6.54 7.91 29.62
N ALA A 273 6.71 9.14 30.11
CA ALA A 273 5.59 10.05 30.27
C ALA A 273 5.03 10.49 28.90
N LYS A 274 5.92 10.79 27.92
CA LYS A 274 5.55 11.09 26.54
C LYS A 274 4.85 9.90 25.88
N GLN A 275 5.39 8.69 26.03
CA GLN A 275 4.81 7.47 25.51
C GLN A 275 3.38 7.24 26.03
N ARG A 276 3.14 7.40 27.34
CA ARG A 276 1.79 7.29 27.93
C ARG A 276 0.82 8.32 27.37
N VAL A 277 1.26 9.57 27.13
CA VAL A 277 0.44 10.59 26.45
C VAL A 277 0.07 10.14 25.05
N ILE A 278 1.04 9.67 24.27
CA ILE A 278 0.80 9.20 22.88
C ILE A 278 -0.19 8.04 22.86
N ILE A 279 -0.02 7.05 23.74
CA ILE A 279 -0.95 5.92 23.85
C ILE A 279 -2.36 6.40 24.12
N LYS A 280 -2.52 7.35 25.06
CA LYS A 280 -3.84 7.89 25.40
C LYS A 280 -4.47 8.65 24.25
N VAL A 281 -3.68 9.39 23.48
CA VAL A 281 -4.11 10.02 22.23
C VAL A 281 -4.61 8.97 21.22
N MET A 282 -3.84 7.91 21.00
CA MET A 282 -4.22 6.84 20.06
C MET A 282 -5.52 6.15 20.49
N GLU A 283 -5.69 5.84 21.77
CA GLU A 283 -6.94 5.28 22.29
C GLU A 283 -8.14 6.20 22.00
N ARG A 284 -7.98 7.53 22.18
CA ARG A 284 -9.02 8.51 21.90
C ARG A 284 -9.38 8.57 20.42
N ILE A 285 -8.38 8.44 19.55
CA ILE A 285 -8.60 8.39 18.09
C ILE A 285 -9.39 7.14 17.71
N VAL A 286 -8.95 5.96 18.16
CA VAL A 286 -9.61 4.68 17.81
C VAL A 286 -11.06 4.65 18.32
N THR A 287 -11.29 5.10 19.55
CA THR A 287 -12.64 5.14 20.14
C THR A 287 -13.48 6.32 19.64
N GLN A 288 -12.92 7.21 18.79
CA GLN A 288 -13.56 8.45 18.32
C GLN A 288 -14.13 9.29 19.47
N SER A 289 -13.44 9.24 20.62
CA SER A 289 -13.75 10.08 21.76
C SER A 289 -12.86 11.33 21.85
N ILE A 290 -11.94 11.52 20.89
CA ILE A 290 -11.14 12.73 20.75
C ILE A 290 -12.03 13.95 20.45
N PRO A 291 -11.84 15.10 21.10
CA PRO A 291 -12.59 16.31 20.78
C PRO A 291 -12.24 16.78 19.35
N LYS A 292 -13.25 17.03 18.53
CA LYS A 292 -13.05 17.51 17.16
C LYS A 292 -12.26 18.82 17.12
N ALA A 293 -12.44 19.69 18.12
CA ALA A 293 -11.84 21.02 18.18
C ALA A 293 -10.30 20.99 18.28
N VAL A 294 -9.69 19.89 18.78
CA VAL A 294 -8.23 19.80 18.96
C VAL A 294 -7.50 19.26 17.74
N VAL A 295 -8.24 18.71 16.76
CA VAL A 295 -7.62 18.21 15.53
C VAL A 295 -7.16 19.39 14.68
N ASP A 296 -5.89 19.40 14.33
CA ASP A 296 -5.20 20.47 13.58
C ASP A 296 -5.45 21.89 14.14
N ASN A 297 -5.42 22.04 15.46
CA ASN A 297 -5.72 23.31 16.10
C ASN A 297 -4.78 23.63 17.29
N PRO A 298 -3.78 24.51 17.10
CA PRO A 298 -2.85 24.89 18.15
C PRO A 298 -3.43 25.96 19.13
N ASN A 299 -4.66 26.43 18.97
CA ASN A 299 -5.29 27.38 19.90
C ASN A 299 -5.82 26.73 21.16
N LEU A 300 -5.86 25.40 21.24
CA LEU A 300 -6.49 24.65 22.30
C LEU A 300 -5.53 23.66 22.94
N ASP A 301 -5.47 23.69 24.28
CA ASP A 301 -4.82 22.66 25.07
C ASP A 301 -5.79 21.53 25.39
N TRP A 302 -5.31 20.31 25.25
CA TRP A 302 -6.10 19.12 25.49
C TRP A 302 -5.39 18.14 26.43
N ASN A 303 -6.10 17.71 27.46
CA ASN A 303 -5.66 16.63 28.32
C ASN A 303 -6.35 15.31 27.89
N PRO A 304 -5.67 14.38 27.22
CA PRO A 304 -6.29 13.15 26.71
C PRO A 304 -6.75 12.17 27.81
N PHE A 305 -6.22 12.30 29.04
CA PHE A 305 -6.61 11.43 30.16
C PHE A 305 -8.01 11.80 30.68
N THR A 306 -8.24 13.10 30.92
CA THR A 306 -9.54 13.62 31.36
C THR A 306 -10.49 14.00 30.22
N ASN A 307 -9.99 14.07 29.01
CA ASN A 307 -10.64 14.54 27.79
C ASN A 307 -11.05 16.02 27.83
N LYS A 308 -10.46 16.82 28.73
CA LYS A 308 -10.77 18.23 28.91
C LYS A 308 -10.01 19.10 27.93
N VAL A 309 -10.72 20.03 27.30
CA VAL A 309 -10.18 21.06 26.41
C VAL A 309 -10.22 22.42 27.10
N VAL A 310 -9.20 23.23 26.92
CA VAL A 310 -9.12 24.61 27.41
C VAL A 310 -8.43 25.48 26.35
N ALA A 311 -8.60 26.80 26.41
CA ALA A 311 -7.85 27.70 25.56
C ALA A 311 -6.35 27.62 25.87
N ALA A 312 -5.51 27.54 24.83
CA ALA A 312 -4.07 27.58 25.01
C ALA A 312 -3.61 28.98 25.46
N PRO A 313 -2.58 29.09 26.31
CA PRO A 313 -1.96 30.36 26.64
C PRO A 313 -1.45 31.07 25.37
N PRO A 314 -1.70 32.38 25.22
CA PRO A 314 -1.37 33.10 23.98
C PRO A 314 0.08 32.96 23.52
N GLU A 315 1.01 32.88 24.47
CA GLU A 315 2.45 32.74 24.21
C GLU A 315 2.85 31.35 23.71
N THR A 316 1.97 30.36 23.75
CA THR A 316 2.23 28.98 23.28
C THR A 316 1.64 28.72 21.90
N ILE A 317 0.82 29.62 21.37
CA ILE A 317 0.10 29.40 20.10
C ILE A 317 1.04 29.60 18.92
N GLU A 318 1.14 28.61 18.08
CA GLU A 318 1.86 28.68 16.81
C GLU A 318 1.18 29.59 15.79
N ASP A 319 1.95 30.06 14.79
CA ASP A 319 1.45 30.99 13.77
C ASP A 319 0.23 30.46 13.00
N GLU A 320 0.14 29.16 12.79
CA GLU A 320 -0.96 28.46 12.14
C GLU A 320 -2.29 28.64 12.89
N GLY A 321 -2.24 28.85 14.21
CA GLY A 321 -3.42 29.15 15.03
C GLY A 321 -4.16 30.43 14.66
N LYS A 322 -3.53 31.34 13.90
CA LYS A 322 -4.17 32.59 13.46
C LYS A 322 -5.41 32.37 12.59
N THR A 323 -5.45 31.25 11.87
CA THR A 323 -6.55 30.88 10.96
C THR A 323 -7.49 29.82 11.52
N LYS A 324 -7.21 29.28 12.71
CA LYS A 324 -7.98 28.22 13.35
C LYS A 324 -8.98 28.76 14.37
N SER A 325 -10.01 27.96 14.68
CA SER A 325 -11.01 28.30 15.68
C SER A 325 -10.40 28.47 17.08
N LYS A 326 -10.91 29.42 17.84
CA LYS A 326 -10.59 29.63 19.26
C LYS A 326 -11.70 29.12 20.19
N GLU A 327 -12.72 28.52 19.62
CA GLU A 327 -13.85 27.96 20.36
C GLU A 327 -13.40 26.74 21.16
N VAL A 328 -13.62 26.80 22.48
CA VAL A 328 -13.35 25.67 23.38
C VAL A 328 -14.55 24.73 23.34
N ALA A 329 -14.35 23.54 22.79
CA ALA A 329 -15.37 22.50 22.73
C ALA A 329 -14.76 21.13 23.01
N ASP A 330 -15.46 20.32 23.79
CA ASP A 330 -15.09 18.95 24.14
C ASP A 330 -15.93 17.91 23.38
N THR A 331 -16.75 18.37 22.43
CA THR A 331 -17.56 17.50 21.57
C THR A 331 -16.67 16.55 20.78
N ALA A 332 -16.90 15.27 20.94
CA ALA A 332 -16.15 14.22 20.25
C ALA A 332 -16.29 14.31 18.72
N GLU A 333 -15.28 13.85 18.01
CA GLU A 333 -15.35 13.69 16.56
C GLU A 333 -16.51 12.73 16.18
N PRO A 334 -17.33 13.05 15.14
CA PRO A 334 -18.57 12.33 14.85
C PRO A 334 -18.33 11.04 14.05
N ASN A 335 -17.51 10.12 14.53
CA ASN A 335 -17.16 8.86 13.86
C ASN A 335 -16.63 9.00 12.42
N THR A 336 -16.04 10.14 12.08
CA THR A 336 -15.56 10.46 10.71
C THR A 336 -14.60 9.40 10.19
N ARG A 337 -13.74 8.86 11.07
CA ARG A 337 -12.85 7.74 10.78
C ARG A 337 -13.61 6.52 10.22
N PHE A 338 -14.70 6.16 10.83
CA PHE A 338 -15.51 4.97 10.46
C PHE A 338 -16.53 5.26 9.36
N GLU A 339 -16.83 6.53 9.07
CA GLU A 339 -17.54 6.89 7.83
C GLU A 339 -16.68 6.60 6.60
N GLN A 340 -15.34 6.72 6.66
CA GLN A 340 -14.45 6.30 5.58
C GLN A 340 -14.51 4.79 5.36
N VAL A 341 -14.44 3.99 6.42
CA VAL A 341 -14.58 2.52 6.33
C VAL A 341 -15.93 2.12 5.72
N LYS A 342 -17.01 2.79 6.15
CA LYS A 342 -18.35 2.58 5.58
C LYS A 342 -18.42 2.93 4.09
N ALA A 343 -17.75 4.01 3.68
CA ALA A 343 -17.68 4.43 2.28
C ALA A 343 -16.93 3.39 1.44
N HIS A 344 -15.80 2.85 1.92
CA HIS A 344 -15.07 1.76 1.26
C HIS A 344 -15.94 0.49 1.12
N LEU A 345 -16.67 0.10 2.18
CA LEU A 345 -17.61 -1.02 2.10
C LEU A 345 -18.67 -0.80 1.02
N ALA A 346 -19.25 0.39 0.98
CA ALA A 346 -20.30 0.72 0.00
C ALA A 346 -19.78 0.70 -1.43
N ALA A 347 -18.61 1.31 -1.69
CA ALA A 347 -17.96 1.32 -2.99
C ALA A 347 -17.53 -0.08 -3.43
N GLY A 348 -16.91 -0.86 -2.54
CA GLY A 348 -16.49 -2.23 -2.81
C GLY A 348 -17.68 -3.16 -3.12
N ARG A 349 -18.75 -3.06 -2.35
CA ARG A 349 -19.98 -3.85 -2.59
C ARG A 349 -20.71 -3.47 -3.88
N ALA A 350 -20.59 -2.24 -4.34
CA ALA A 350 -21.12 -1.84 -5.65
C ALA A 350 -20.40 -2.58 -6.80
N ILE A 351 -19.16 -2.99 -6.59
CA ILE A 351 -18.34 -3.76 -7.54
C ILE A 351 -18.65 -5.27 -7.47
N ASP A 352 -19.07 -5.80 -6.33
CA ASP A 352 -19.29 -7.25 -6.10
C ASP A 352 -20.07 -7.95 -7.23
N PRO A 353 -21.20 -7.42 -7.76
CA PRO A 353 -21.96 -8.08 -8.82
C PRO A 353 -21.21 -8.22 -10.15
N TYR A 354 -20.12 -7.47 -10.33
CA TYR A 354 -19.31 -7.44 -11.55
C TYR A 354 -18.01 -8.26 -11.44
N SER A 355 -17.78 -8.91 -10.30
CA SER A 355 -16.58 -9.72 -10.00
C SER A 355 -16.95 -11.19 -9.77
N PRO A 356 -17.22 -11.99 -10.80
CA PRO A 356 -17.75 -13.35 -10.65
C PRO A 356 -16.74 -14.37 -10.12
N ILE A 357 -15.43 -14.09 -10.15
CA ILE A 357 -14.37 -14.97 -9.64
C ILE A 357 -14.08 -14.72 -8.18
N ALA A 358 -14.05 -13.45 -7.77
CA ALA A 358 -13.79 -13.00 -6.41
C ALA A 358 -14.86 -11.95 -6.02
N PRO A 359 -16.08 -12.38 -5.62
CA PRO A 359 -17.24 -11.52 -5.52
C PRO A 359 -17.20 -10.51 -4.37
N THR A 360 -16.41 -10.72 -3.33
CA THR A 360 -16.30 -9.79 -2.20
C THR A 360 -14.98 -9.00 -2.22
N VAL A 361 -14.93 -7.88 -1.50
CA VAL A 361 -13.68 -7.13 -1.28
C VAL A 361 -12.61 -8.03 -0.67
N ILE A 362 -12.98 -8.91 0.26
CA ILE A 362 -12.07 -9.86 0.90
C ILE A 362 -11.50 -10.83 -0.13
N GLU A 363 -12.35 -11.48 -0.90
CA GLU A 363 -11.89 -12.42 -1.94
C GLU A 363 -11.02 -11.74 -2.99
N ARG A 364 -11.36 -10.51 -3.41
CA ARG A 364 -10.52 -9.72 -4.33
C ARG A 364 -9.15 -9.41 -3.76
N ALA A 365 -9.07 -9.05 -2.46
CA ALA A 365 -7.79 -8.77 -1.80
C ALA A 365 -6.88 -10.01 -1.77
N PHE A 366 -7.41 -11.18 -1.44
CA PHE A 366 -6.64 -12.42 -1.40
C PHE A 366 -6.36 -13.02 -2.79
N ASP A 367 -7.27 -12.84 -3.77
CA ASP A 367 -6.98 -13.19 -5.16
C ASP A 367 -5.87 -12.27 -5.75
N ALA A 368 -5.87 -10.98 -5.42
CA ALA A 368 -4.82 -10.05 -5.81
C ALA A 368 -3.48 -10.39 -5.15
N ALA A 369 -3.49 -10.82 -3.88
CA ALA A 369 -2.31 -11.31 -3.18
C ALA A 369 -1.85 -12.69 -3.68
N GLU A 370 -2.69 -13.40 -4.44
CA GLU A 370 -2.46 -14.78 -4.92
C GLU A 370 -2.16 -15.77 -3.79
N MET A 371 -2.74 -15.55 -2.62
CA MET A 371 -2.65 -16.43 -1.45
C MET A 371 -4.04 -16.63 -0.84
N PRO A 372 -4.44 -17.88 -0.49
CA PRO A 372 -5.71 -18.12 0.18
C PRO A 372 -5.78 -17.43 1.55
N GLU A 373 -6.96 -16.88 1.87
CA GLU A 373 -7.21 -16.18 3.13
C GLU A 373 -6.88 -17.03 4.36
N ASP A 374 -7.36 -18.27 4.38
CA ASP A 374 -7.15 -19.22 5.48
C ASP A 374 -5.66 -19.47 5.75
N ARG A 375 -4.86 -19.53 4.70
CA ARG A 375 -3.42 -19.68 4.81
C ARG A 375 -2.74 -18.43 5.36
N VAL A 376 -3.11 -17.25 4.88
CA VAL A 376 -2.59 -15.99 5.43
C VAL A 376 -2.97 -15.85 6.89
N LYS A 377 -4.25 -16.07 7.23
CA LYS A 377 -4.74 -16.05 8.62
C LYS A 377 -3.99 -17.05 9.51
N ALA A 378 -3.71 -18.26 9.02
CA ALA A 378 -2.93 -19.26 9.75
C ALA A 378 -1.52 -18.75 10.09
N MET A 379 -0.82 -18.10 9.14
CA MET A 379 0.50 -17.51 9.39
C MET A 379 0.45 -16.35 10.40
N LEU A 380 -0.58 -15.48 10.33
CA LEU A 380 -0.78 -14.43 11.34
C LEU A 380 -0.94 -15.02 12.73
N VAL A 381 -1.80 -16.04 12.86
CA VAL A 381 -2.08 -16.70 14.14
C VAL A 381 -0.85 -17.46 14.65
N GLU A 382 -0.07 -18.10 13.79
CA GLU A 382 1.15 -18.81 14.18
C GLU A 382 2.20 -17.87 14.80
N ILE A 383 2.39 -16.68 14.23
CA ILE A 383 3.24 -15.64 14.82
C ILE A 383 2.68 -15.14 16.16
N LEU A 384 1.36 -14.96 16.26
CA LEU A 384 0.69 -14.46 17.47
C LEU A 384 0.66 -15.49 18.60
N ASP A 385 0.46 -16.76 18.30
CA ASP A 385 0.42 -17.86 19.28
C ASP A 385 1.84 -18.36 19.66
N SER A 386 2.91 -17.85 19.02
CA SER A 386 4.27 -18.30 19.28
C SER A 386 4.66 -18.12 20.75
N PRO A 387 5.11 -19.16 21.45
CA PRO A 387 5.57 -19.07 22.85
C PRO A 387 6.82 -18.20 23.02
N LEU A 388 7.57 -17.96 21.93
CA LEU A 388 8.76 -17.10 21.92
C LEU A 388 8.46 -15.66 22.33
N ALA A 389 7.19 -15.23 22.20
CA ALA A 389 6.75 -13.89 22.61
C ALA A 389 6.98 -13.63 24.13
N ALA A 390 6.79 -14.64 24.97
CA ALA A 390 7.03 -14.54 26.41
C ALA A 390 8.53 -14.31 26.74
N ASP A 391 9.41 -15.01 26.06
CA ASP A 391 10.85 -14.89 26.24
C ASP A 391 11.37 -13.55 25.66
N ALA A 392 10.86 -13.12 24.51
CA ALA A 392 11.16 -11.81 23.93
C ALA A 392 10.70 -10.67 24.86
N ALA A 393 9.50 -10.75 25.42
CA ALA A 393 8.98 -9.78 26.37
C ALA A 393 9.86 -9.71 27.64
N LYS A 394 10.32 -10.84 28.17
CA LYS A 394 11.23 -10.90 29.31
C LYS A 394 12.61 -10.28 29.00
N GLU A 395 13.13 -10.50 27.79
CA GLU A 395 14.35 -9.85 27.32
C GLU A 395 14.17 -8.32 27.29
N MET A 396 13.03 -7.85 26.79
CA MET A 396 12.66 -6.44 26.74
C MET A 396 12.55 -5.83 28.14
N GLU A 397 11.86 -6.50 29.10
CA GLU A 397 11.80 -6.07 30.50
C GLU A 397 13.20 -5.92 31.11
N THR A 398 14.09 -6.86 30.81
CA THR A 398 15.47 -6.83 31.29
C THR A 398 16.23 -5.63 30.75
N LYS A 399 16.09 -5.33 29.46
CA LYS A 399 16.73 -4.17 28.82
C LYS A 399 16.17 -2.84 29.31
N LEU A 400 14.86 -2.75 29.51
CA LEU A 400 14.18 -1.54 29.97
C LEU A 400 14.30 -1.33 31.48
N GLY A 401 14.65 -2.37 32.26
CA GLY A 401 14.72 -2.31 33.73
C GLY A 401 13.36 -2.06 34.40
N ARG A 402 12.26 -2.33 33.71
CA ARG A 402 10.88 -2.13 34.17
C ARG A 402 9.92 -3.14 33.58
N LYS A 403 8.74 -3.25 34.16
CA LYS A 403 7.63 -3.97 33.53
C LYS A 403 7.20 -3.29 32.24
N LEU A 404 6.73 -4.10 31.29
CA LEU A 404 6.25 -3.60 30.03
C LEU A 404 4.90 -2.88 30.19
N GLU A 405 4.67 -1.92 29.30
CA GLU A 405 3.44 -1.15 29.16
C GLU A 405 2.88 -1.31 27.73
N PRO A 406 1.63 -0.94 27.46
CA PRO A 406 1.05 -1.04 26.12
C PRO A 406 1.87 -0.37 25.01
N SER A 407 2.61 0.70 25.33
CA SER A 407 3.53 1.37 24.40
C SER A 407 4.64 0.45 23.87
N ASP A 408 5.04 -0.56 24.65
CA ASP A 408 6.15 -1.43 24.31
C ASP A 408 5.81 -2.44 23.18
N ILE A 409 4.58 -2.42 22.68
CA ILE A 409 4.22 -3.12 21.44
C ILE A 409 5.10 -2.63 20.27
N TRP A 410 5.55 -1.36 20.29
CA TRP A 410 6.42 -0.75 19.26
C TRP A 410 7.89 -0.63 19.71
N TYR A 411 8.32 -1.41 20.72
CA TYR A 411 9.73 -1.43 21.14
C TYR A 411 10.63 -2.02 20.04
N GLU A 412 11.84 -1.48 19.94
CA GLU A 412 12.91 -1.97 19.05
C GLU A 412 14.11 -2.40 19.87
N PHE A 413 14.54 -3.66 19.74
CA PHE A 413 15.68 -4.24 20.47
C PHE A 413 17.01 -3.66 20.02
N GLY A 414 17.13 -3.39 18.72
CA GLY A 414 18.32 -2.88 18.04
C GLY A 414 18.37 -1.36 17.91
N GLN A 415 17.67 -0.60 18.76
CA GLN A 415 17.73 0.87 18.70
C GLN A 415 19.17 1.36 18.61
N ALA A 416 19.45 2.16 17.59
CA ALA A 416 20.76 2.75 17.38
C ALA A 416 21.21 3.53 18.62
N THR A 417 22.28 3.07 19.25
CA THR A 417 22.89 3.73 20.40
C THR A 417 23.81 4.88 19.96
N GLY A 418 23.25 5.86 19.25
CA GLY A 418 24.01 7.03 18.83
C GLY A 418 23.09 8.17 18.41
N PRO A 419 23.50 9.43 18.57
CA PRO A 419 22.67 10.53 18.15
C PRO A 419 22.49 10.49 16.62
N GLU A 420 21.25 10.48 16.15
CA GLU A 420 20.89 10.67 14.71
C GLU A 420 21.61 11.87 14.11
N THR A 421 21.95 12.87 14.92
CA THR A 421 22.70 14.09 14.56
C THR A 421 24.04 13.82 13.87
N GLU A 422 24.77 12.73 14.19
CA GLU A 422 26.02 12.40 13.50
C GLU A 422 25.72 11.84 12.09
N LEU A 423 24.74 10.98 11.97
CA LEU A 423 24.31 10.41 10.69
C LEU A 423 23.66 11.49 9.80
N ASP A 424 22.86 12.38 10.39
CA ASP A 424 22.31 13.55 9.70
C ASP A 424 23.40 14.44 9.13
N ALA A 425 24.47 14.73 9.90
CA ALA A 425 25.58 15.53 9.43
C ALA A 425 26.32 14.90 8.22
N ILE A 426 26.36 13.56 8.16
CA ILE A 426 26.95 12.83 7.03
C ILE A 426 26.03 12.91 5.81
N THR A 427 24.77 12.59 5.98
CA THR A 427 23.82 12.47 4.85
C THR A 427 23.42 13.82 4.26
N THR A 428 23.19 14.85 5.08
CA THR A 428 22.88 16.21 4.61
C THR A 428 24.05 16.79 3.79
N LYS A 429 25.29 16.57 4.25
CA LYS A 429 26.49 17.01 3.50
C LYS A 429 26.65 16.24 2.20
N LYS A 430 26.37 14.93 2.19
CA LYS A 430 26.56 14.06 1.03
C LYS A 430 25.47 14.26 -0.02
N TYR A 431 24.24 14.48 0.42
CA TYR A 431 23.06 14.59 -0.43
C TYR A 431 22.28 15.90 -0.19
N PRO A 432 22.86 17.05 -0.61
CA PRO A 432 22.21 18.36 -0.44
C PRO A 432 20.97 18.54 -1.33
N THR A 433 20.79 17.70 -2.34
CA THR A 433 19.64 17.73 -3.26
C THR A 433 19.28 16.31 -3.71
N PRO A 434 18.04 16.08 -4.22
CA PRO A 434 17.65 14.80 -4.82
C PRO A 434 18.62 14.34 -5.92
N GLN A 435 19.10 15.27 -6.76
CA GLN A 435 20.03 15.00 -7.85
C GLN A 435 21.43 14.55 -7.37
N ALA A 436 21.81 14.94 -6.15
CA ALA A 436 23.05 14.45 -5.56
C ALA A 436 22.95 12.96 -5.21
N PHE A 437 21.78 12.51 -4.73
CA PHE A 437 21.52 11.09 -4.50
C PHE A 437 21.43 10.31 -5.83
N GLU A 438 20.70 10.84 -6.83
CA GLU A 438 20.60 10.23 -8.17
C GLU A 438 22.00 9.95 -8.78
N LYS A 439 22.90 10.92 -8.72
CA LYS A 439 24.29 10.76 -9.21
C LYS A 439 25.09 9.70 -8.48
N ASP A 440 24.73 9.39 -7.23
CA ASP A 440 25.43 8.40 -6.39
C ASP A 440 24.86 6.98 -6.54
N ILE A 441 23.69 6.80 -7.16
CA ILE A 441 23.07 5.48 -7.37
C ILE A 441 24.05 4.48 -7.99
N PRO A 442 24.83 4.80 -9.04
CA PRO A 442 25.80 3.84 -9.60
C PRO A 442 26.86 3.37 -8.60
N ARG A 443 27.30 4.23 -7.67
CA ARG A 443 28.23 3.85 -6.60
C ARG A 443 27.53 2.94 -5.60
N ILE A 444 26.34 3.33 -5.15
CA ILE A 444 25.52 2.54 -4.19
C ILE A 444 25.32 1.13 -4.71
N LEU A 445 24.93 0.98 -5.97
CA LEU A 445 24.73 -0.34 -6.59
C LEU A 445 26.04 -1.16 -6.69
N ARG A 446 27.18 -0.52 -7.03
CA ARG A 446 28.47 -1.22 -7.00
C ARG A 446 28.87 -1.66 -5.60
N ASP A 447 28.61 -0.84 -4.59
CA ASP A 447 28.91 -1.17 -3.19
C ASP A 447 27.99 -2.29 -2.65
N LEU A 448 26.81 -2.48 -3.25
CA LEU A 448 25.95 -3.64 -3.05
C LEU A 448 26.40 -4.89 -3.82
N GLY A 449 27.37 -4.76 -4.74
CA GLY A 449 27.98 -5.86 -5.46
C GLY A 449 27.58 -5.99 -6.93
N PHE A 450 26.75 -5.09 -7.46
CA PHE A 450 26.42 -5.10 -8.89
C PHE A 450 27.66 -4.76 -9.76
N ALA A 451 27.81 -5.47 -10.87
CA ALA A 451 28.85 -5.17 -11.83
C ALA A 451 28.74 -3.73 -12.36
N PRO A 452 29.86 -3.05 -12.68
CA PRO A 452 29.84 -1.62 -13.03
C PRO A 452 28.92 -1.26 -14.19
N ASP A 453 28.83 -2.08 -15.21
CA ASP A 453 27.94 -1.93 -16.37
C ASP A 453 26.46 -2.11 -15.97
N ARG A 454 26.16 -3.10 -15.12
CA ARG A 454 24.79 -3.32 -14.60
C ARG A 454 24.36 -2.19 -13.66
N ALA A 455 25.26 -1.74 -12.77
CA ALA A 455 25.00 -0.61 -11.88
C ALA A 455 24.69 0.67 -12.68
N LYS A 456 25.45 0.93 -13.75
CA LYS A 456 25.18 2.05 -14.65
C LYS A 456 23.85 1.89 -15.37
N TYR A 457 23.61 0.71 -15.96
CA TYR A 457 22.36 0.41 -16.67
C TYR A 457 21.13 0.65 -15.79
N VAL A 458 21.08 0.11 -14.58
CA VAL A 458 19.96 0.30 -13.67
C VAL A 458 19.78 1.77 -13.29
N ALA A 459 20.89 2.47 -12.96
CA ALA A 459 20.84 3.89 -12.59
C ALA A 459 20.33 4.80 -13.73
N GLU A 460 20.55 4.45 -14.98
CA GLU A 460 20.03 5.19 -16.14
C GLU A 460 18.50 5.09 -16.29
N HIS A 461 17.88 4.08 -15.65
CA HIS A 461 16.43 3.85 -15.65
C HIS A 461 15.73 4.40 -14.40
N ILE A 462 16.46 5.06 -13.49
CA ILE A 462 15.91 5.63 -12.26
C ILE A 462 16.15 7.15 -12.26
N THR A 463 15.16 7.91 -11.81
CA THR A 463 15.31 9.33 -11.50
C THR A 463 14.86 9.59 -10.06
N VAL A 464 15.36 10.66 -9.44
CA VAL A 464 15.10 10.98 -8.03
C VAL A 464 14.41 12.33 -7.90
N ASP A 465 13.21 12.31 -7.32
CA ASP A 465 12.39 13.49 -7.07
C ASP A 465 12.34 13.81 -5.57
N GLY A 466 12.29 15.10 -5.22
CA GLY A 466 12.05 15.54 -3.84
C GLY A 466 10.59 15.31 -3.45
N ALA A 467 10.33 14.42 -2.48
CA ALA A 467 8.98 14.15 -2.02
C ALA A 467 8.41 15.30 -1.19
N ARG A 468 7.16 15.68 -1.43
CA ARG A 468 6.42 16.62 -0.58
C ARG A 468 6.01 15.97 0.74
N GLY A 469 5.58 14.72 0.70
CA GLY A 469 5.12 13.91 1.83
C GLY A 469 6.10 12.80 2.20
N ALA A 470 5.58 11.60 2.42
CA ALA A 470 6.37 10.40 2.63
C ALA A 470 7.15 10.02 1.35
N GLY A 471 8.31 9.38 1.53
CA GLY A 471 9.03 8.75 0.43
C GLY A 471 8.23 7.60 -0.17
N HIS A 472 8.38 7.37 -1.47
CA HIS A 472 7.80 6.24 -2.17
C HIS A 472 8.47 6.01 -3.51
N ALA A 473 8.42 4.78 -3.99
CA ALA A 473 8.87 4.40 -5.33
C ALA A 473 7.68 4.33 -6.29
N MET A 474 7.88 4.86 -7.48
CA MET A 474 6.97 4.66 -8.61
C MET A 474 7.74 3.97 -9.73
N GLY A 475 7.41 2.71 -10.01
CA GLY A 475 8.02 1.95 -11.09
C GLY A 475 7.61 2.48 -12.46
N ALA A 476 8.33 2.06 -13.50
CA ALA A 476 7.86 2.19 -14.86
C ALA A 476 6.95 1.01 -15.20
N GLU A 477 5.94 1.23 -16.06
CA GLU A 477 5.04 0.20 -16.59
C GLU A 477 5.28 -0.09 -18.08
N ARG A 478 6.14 0.70 -18.71
CA ARG A 478 6.49 0.58 -20.12
C ARG A 478 8.00 0.66 -20.30
N ARG A 479 8.57 -0.26 -21.05
CA ARG A 479 10.00 -0.20 -21.42
C ARG A 479 10.29 1.09 -22.17
N GLY A 480 11.38 1.78 -21.79
CA GLY A 480 11.75 3.11 -22.27
C GLY A 480 11.41 4.24 -21.27
N ASP A 481 10.50 4.02 -20.32
CA ASP A 481 10.21 4.95 -19.24
C ASP A 481 11.16 4.73 -18.05
N LYS A 482 11.29 5.77 -17.19
CA LYS A 482 12.08 5.68 -15.96
C LYS A 482 11.21 5.41 -14.74
N ALA A 483 11.78 4.67 -13.80
CA ALA A 483 11.27 4.61 -12.45
C ALA A 483 11.59 5.90 -11.68
N HIS A 484 10.71 6.32 -10.78
CA HIS A 484 10.84 7.53 -9.97
C HIS A 484 11.01 7.16 -8.50
N LEU A 485 12.20 7.44 -7.95
CA LEU A 485 12.46 7.37 -6.53
C LEU A 485 12.10 8.71 -5.90
N ARG A 486 11.20 8.70 -4.94
CA ARG A 486 10.80 9.91 -4.21
C ARG A 486 11.23 9.81 -2.77
N THR A 487 12.00 10.80 -2.31
CA THR A 487 12.44 10.91 -0.93
C THR A 487 12.47 12.35 -0.48
N ARG A 488 12.36 12.55 0.83
CA ARG A 488 12.35 13.89 1.41
C ARG A 488 13.76 14.43 1.52
N VAL A 489 13.96 15.62 0.98
CA VAL A 489 15.22 16.37 1.08
C VAL A 489 14.89 17.76 1.63
N GLU A 490 15.33 18.02 2.85
CA GLU A 490 15.11 19.31 3.52
C GLU A 490 16.00 20.40 2.89
N PRO A 491 15.73 21.69 3.11
CA PRO A 491 16.60 22.78 2.65
C PRO A 491 18.04 22.66 3.14
N SER A 492 18.26 21.97 4.25
CA SER A 492 19.60 21.66 4.81
C SER A 492 20.26 20.44 4.16
N GLY A 493 19.57 19.71 3.32
CA GLY A 493 19.99 18.43 2.73
C GLY A 493 19.17 17.24 3.24
N MET A 494 19.48 16.05 2.73
CA MET A 494 18.80 14.81 3.09
C MET A 494 19.22 14.35 4.48
N THR A 495 18.27 14.28 5.42
CA THR A 495 18.50 13.70 6.76
C THR A 495 18.80 12.20 6.65
N TYR A 496 19.33 11.59 7.72
CA TYR A 496 19.53 10.14 7.74
C TYR A 496 18.21 9.37 7.56
N LYS A 497 17.12 9.85 8.15
CA LYS A 497 15.79 9.26 7.90
C LYS A 497 15.41 9.32 6.42
N GLY A 498 15.62 10.46 5.76
CA GLY A 498 15.39 10.61 4.32
C GLY A 498 16.26 9.68 3.48
N TYR A 499 17.54 9.49 3.88
CA TYR A 499 18.47 8.57 3.25
C TYR A 499 18.05 7.09 3.43
N ASN A 500 17.69 6.68 4.65
CA ASN A 500 17.24 5.32 4.94
C ASN A 500 16.01 4.96 4.10
N ILE A 501 15.03 5.90 3.99
CA ILE A 501 13.90 5.76 3.09
C ILE A 501 14.35 5.70 1.63
N ALA A 502 15.30 6.58 1.20
CA ALA A 502 15.78 6.57 -0.18
C ALA A 502 16.45 5.23 -0.57
N ILE A 503 17.13 4.56 0.35
CA ILE A 503 17.70 3.22 0.11
C ILE A 503 16.61 2.17 0.01
N HIS A 504 15.54 2.25 0.82
CA HIS A 504 14.35 1.40 0.71
C HIS A 504 13.70 1.56 -0.67
N GLU A 505 13.37 2.81 -1.06
CA GLU A 505 12.74 3.12 -2.35
C GLU A 505 13.64 2.75 -3.54
N LEU A 506 14.97 2.82 -3.36
CA LEU A 506 15.91 2.34 -4.37
C LEU A 506 15.78 0.82 -4.58
N GLY A 507 15.56 0.06 -3.51
CA GLY A 507 15.30 -1.39 -3.60
C GLY A 507 14.10 -1.71 -4.49
N HIS A 508 12.98 -0.99 -4.29
CA HIS A 508 11.81 -1.09 -5.18
C HIS A 508 12.15 -0.75 -6.62
N ASN A 509 12.80 0.41 -6.88
CA ASN A 509 13.07 0.82 -8.26
C ASN A 509 14.07 -0.11 -8.98
N VAL A 510 15.02 -0.69 -8.26
CA VAL A 510 15.95 -1.69 -8.83
C VAL A 510 15.21 -2.98 -9.18
N GLU A 511 14.35 -3.48 -8.28
CA GLU A 511 13.48 -4.62 -8.54
C GLU A 511 12.61 -4.36 -9.78
N GLN A 512 11.89 -3.24 -9.80
CA GLN A 512 10.98 -2.85 -10.88
C GLN A 512 11.72 -2.69 -12.22
N THR A 513 12.96 -2.20 -12.21
CA THR A 513 13.78 -2.09 -13.43
C THR A 513 14.13 -3.47 -13.97
N PHE A 514 14.60 -4.40 -13.12
CA PHE A 514 14.94 -5.75 -13.58
C PHE A 514 13.70 -6.53 -14.04
N SER A 515 12.61 -6.46 -13.29
CA SER A 515 11.39 -7.18 -13.58
C SER A 515 10.62 -6.65 -14.80
N LEU A 516 10.86 -5.40 -15.23
CA LEU A 516 10.27 -4.86 -16.45
C LEU A 516 11.15 -5.06 -17.69
N TYR A 517 12.44 -4.73 -17.57
CA TYR A 517 13.33 -4.66 -18.72
C TYR A 517 13.96 -6.00 -19.09
N ASP A 518 14.19 -6.87 -18.11
CA ASP A 518 14.91 -8.13 -18.28
C ASP A 518 13.99 -9.37 -18.19
N ILE A 519 12.65 -9.18 -18.23
CA ILE A 519 11.66 -10.26 -18.20
C ILE A 519 11.37 -10.80 -19.61
N ASP A 520 11.06 -12.08 -19.69
CA ASP A 520 10.70 -12.76 -20.95
C ASP A 520 9.31 -12.35 -21.49
N TYR A 521 8.35 -12.12 -20.61
CA TYR A 521 7.00 -11.65 -20.93
C TYR A 521 6.66 -10.43 -20.07
N THR A 522 6.31 -9.29 -20.70
CA THR A 522 5.96 -8.06 -19.96
C THR A 522 4.69 -8.20 -19.12
N LEU A 523 3.83 -9.17 -19.44
CA LEU A 523 2.69 -9.55 -18.59
C LEU A 523 3.11 -10.15 -17.25
N LEU A 524 4.35 -10.63 -17.14
CA LEU A 524 4.94 -11.11 -15.89
C LEU A 524 5.83 -10.07 -15.21
N ALA A 525 5.87 -8.82 -15.69
CA ALA A 525 6.62 -7.75 -15.03
C ALA A 525 6.18 -7.59 -13.57
N GLY A 526 7.15 -7.28 -12.70
CA GLY A 526 6.96 -7.18 -11.25
C GLY A 526 7.22 -8.51 -10.52
N VAL A 527 6.85 -8.50 -9.25
CA VAL A 527 6.90 -9.64 -8.32
C VAL A 527 5.48 -10.09 -7.97
N PRO A 528 5.25 -11.19 -7.26
CA PRO A 528 3.92 -11.74 -7.02
C PRO A 528 2.88 -10.74 -6.51
N ASN A 529 3.22 -9.97 -5.49
CA ASN A 529 2.33 -8.98 -4.87
C ASN A 529 3.14 -7.96 -4.05
N THR A 530 2.44 -7.01 -3.42
CA THR A 530 3.03 -5.94 -2.60
C THR A 530 3.97 -6.45 -1.50
N ALA A 531 3.67 -7.58 -0.86
CA ALA A 531 4.54 -8.13 0.18
C ALA A 531 5.95 -8.49 -0.33
N PHE A 532 6.05 -8.93 -1.59
CA PHE A 532 7.32 -9.28 -2.22
C PHE A 532 8.15 -8.05 -2.60
N THR A 533 7.53 -7.00 -3.13
CA THR A 533 8.27 -5.78 -3.44
C THR A 533 8.75 -5.09 -2.15
N GLU A 534 7.95 -5.09 -1.08
CA GLU A 534 8.38 -4.64 0.26
C GLU A 534 9.57 -5.46 0.78
N ALA A 535 9.50 -6.79 0.66
CA ALA A 535 10.59 -7.65 1.09
C ALA A 535 11.91 -7.32 0.38
N LEU A 536 11.89 -7.08 -0.93
CA LEU A 536 13.08 -6.75 -1.70
C LEU A 536 13.62 -5.34 -1.36
N ALA A 537 12.76 -4.40 -1.04
CA ALA A 537 13.17 -3.08 -0.56
C ALA A 537 13.84 -3.17 0.83
N PHE A 538 13.34 -4.00 1.73
CA PHE A 538 13.97 -4.25 3.04
C PHE A 538 15.37 -4.82 2.91
N LEU A 539 15.65 -5.66 1.90
CA LEU A 539 17.02 -6.15 1.64
C LEU A 539 18.02 -5.00 1.36
N PHE A 540 17.57 -3.96 0.67
CA PHE A 540 18.40 -2.76 0.44
C PHE A 540 18.52 -1.93 1.70
N GLN A 541 17.39 -1.64 2.35
CA GLN A 541 17.33 -0.83 3.57
C GLN A 541 18.21 -1.39 4.69
N ALA A 542 18.24 -2.71 4.86
CA ALA A 542 19.10 -3.38 5.84
C ALA A 542 20.60 -3.10 5.65
N ARG A 543 21.03 -2.59 4.49
CA ARG A 543 22.43 -2.30 4.13
C ARG A 543 22.78 -0.80 4.12
N ASP A 544 21.88 0.05 4.58
CA ASP A 544 22.01 1.51 4.51
C ASP A 544 23.27 2.05 5.22
N LEU A 545 23.56 1.56 6.44
CA LEU A 545 24.75 1.95 7.20
C LEU A 545 26.04 1.48 6.53
N ASP A 546 26.08 0.26 5.96
CA ASP A 546 27.21 -0.24 5.20
C ASP A 546 27.54 0.66 4.01
N LEU A 547 26.51 1.15 3.33
CA LEU A 547 26.62 2.07 2.18
C LEU A 547 27.10 3.48 2.56
N LEU A 548 26.99 3.83 3.85
CA LEU A 548 27.60 5.04 4.44
C LEU A 548 29.03 4.78 4.99
N GLY A 549 29.55 3.54 4.87
CA GLY A 549 30.83 3.15 5.45
C GLY A 549 30.79 2.98 6.97
N ARG A 550 29.61 2.73 7.52
CA ARG A 550 29.36 2.45 8.94
C ARG A 550 28.80 1.02 9.09
N PRO A 551 29.63 -0.02 8.91
CA PRO A 551 29.15 -1.39 8.96
C PRO A 551 28.57 -1.71 10.34
N LYS A 552 27.50 -2.49 10.33
CA LYS A 552 26.83 -2.97 11.55
C LYS A 552 27.80 -3.84 12.34
N ALA A 553 27.74 -3.73 13.66
CA ALA A 553 28.47 -4.62 14.56
C ALA A 553 27.89 -6.02 14.47
N ALA A 554 28.74 -7.05 14.30
CA ALA A 554 28.36 -8.44 14.30
C ALA A 554 27.96 -8.93 15.71
N GLY A 555 27.30 -10.07 15.78
CA GLY A 555 27.00 -10.77 17.03
C GLY A 555 25.76 -10.25 17.74
N GLU A 556 25.90 -9.41 18.78
CA GLU A 556 24.74 -8.92 19.54
C GLU A 556 23.78 -8.06 18.69
N ALA A 557 24.31 -7.27 17.77
CA ALA A 557 23.47 -6.48 16.86
C ALA A 557 22.62 -7.37 15.95
N GLU A 558 23.21 -8.42 15.35
CA GLU A 558 22.47 -9.40 14.55
C GLU A 558 21.37 -10.10 15.36
N ARG A 559 21.70 -10.44 16.63
CA ARG A 559 20.74 -11.05 17.55
C ARG A 559 19.54 -10.12 17.79
N MET A 560 19.80 -8.82 18.01
CA MET A 560 18.75 -7.84 18.21
C MET A 560 17.90 -7.64 16.95
N GLU A 561 18.50 -7.63 15.77
CA GLU A 561 17.76 -7.52 14.50
C GLU A 561 16.78 -8.68 14.29
N VAL A 562 17.15 -9.90 14.68
CA VAL A 562 16.23 -11.05 14.63
C VAL A 562 15.06 -10.86 15.59
N LEU A 563 15.32 -10.36 16.81
CA LEU A 563 14.26 -10.09 17.79
C LEU A 563 13.35 -8.94 17.32
N ASP A 564 13.91 -7.92 16.68
CA ASP A 564 13.14 -6.84 16.05
C ASP A 564 12.25 -7.36 14.92
N ALA A 565 12.79 -8.18 14.04
CA ALA A 565 12.02 -8.79 12.95
C ALA A 565 10.83 -9.58 13.48
N PHE A 566 11.04 -10.41 14.51
CA PHE A 566 9.96 -11.17 15.15
C PHE A 566 8.92 -10.25 15.81
N TRP A 567 9.38 -9.27 16.61
CA TRP A 567 8.48 -8.40 17.36
C TRP A 567 7.67 -7.48 16.47
N ASN A 568 8.30 -6.88 15.45
CA ASN A 568 7.63 -6.03 14.46
C ASN A 568 6.62 -6.83 13.62
N THR A 569 6.97 -8.07 13.21
CA THR A 569 6.03 -8.96 12.53
C THR A 569 4.82 -9.26 13.40
N ARG A 570 5.03 -9.53 14.69
CA ARG A 570 3.97 -9.80 15.67
C ARG A 570 3.10 -8.56 15.91
N GLU A 571 3.69 -7.38 16.03
CA GLU A 571 2.98 -6.11 16.21
C GLU A 571 1.94 -5.90 15.11
N ILE A 572 2.37 -6.01 13.84
CA ILE A 572 1.48 -5.80 12.69
C ILE A 572 0.48 -6.96 12.52
N ALA A 573 0.86 -8.20 12.85
CA ALA A 573 -0.02 -9.37 12.73
C ALA A 573 -1.32 -9.21 13.53
N GLY A 574 -1.26 -8.59 14.72
CA GLY A 574 -2.46 -8.31 15.51
C GLY A 574 -3.40 -7.33 14.83
N SER A 575 -2.85 -6.25 14.27
CA SER A 575 -3.64 -5.24 13.55
C SER A 575 -4.21 -5.79 12.24
N ALA A 576 -3.44 -6.62 11.52
CA ALA A 576 -3.92 -7.31 10.31
C ALA A 576 -5.08 -8.27 10.62
N LEU A 577 -5.00 -8.98 11.75
CA LEU A 577 -6.09 -9.85 12.18
C LEU A 577 -7.33 -9.05 12.59
N VAL A 578 -7.17 -7.88 13.26
CA VAL A 578 -8.29 -6.97 13.54
C VAL A 578 -8.96 -6.53 12.24
N GLU A 579 -8.18 -6.10 11.26
CA GLU A 579 -8.69 -5.64 9.96
C GLU A 579 -9.51 -6.74 9.27
N LEU A 580 -8.97 -7.96 9.20
CA LEU A 580 -9.64 -9.10 8.57
C LEU A 580 -10.98 -9.43 9.26
N GLU A 581 -10.99 -9.55 10.59
CA GLU A 581 -12.21 -9.86 11.36
C GLU A 581 -13.25 -8.74 11.25
N VAL A 582 -12.82 -7.48 11.21
CA VAL A 582 -13.72 -6.32 10.98
C VAL A 582 -14.34 -6.37 9.58
N TRP A 583 -13.58 -6.73 8.55
CA TRP A 583 -14.11 -6.86 7.19
C TRP A 583 -15.13 -8.01 7.06
N HIS A 584 -14.91 -9.15 7.72
CA HIS A 584 -15.93 -10.21 7.82
C HIS A 584 -17.18 -9.73 8.54
N TRP A 585 -17.00 -8.99 9.65
CA TRP A 585 -18.13 -8.40 10.36
C TRP A 585 -18.93 -7.41 9.49
N LEU A 586 -18.23 -6.57 8.69
CA LEU A 586 -18.84 -5.62 7.77
C LEU A 586 -19.73 -6.31 6.72
N TYR A 587 -19.25 -7.40 6.13
CA TYR A 587 -20.06 -8.18 5.18
C TYR A 587 -21.26 -8.84 5.83
N ALA A 588 -21.17 -9.25 7.09
CA ALA A 588 -22.30 -9.75 7.87
C ALA A 588 -23.28 -8.64 8.30
N HIS A 589 -22.84 -7.38 8.35
CA HIS A 589 -23.61 -6.22 8.80
C HIS A 589 -23.61 -5.08 7.77
N PRO A 590 -24.12 -5.30 6.55
CA PRO A 590 -23.94 -4.38 5.42
C PRO A 590 -24.60 -3.00 5.58
N ASN A 591 -25.50 -2.85 6.53
CA ASN A 591 -26.22 -1.62 6.81
C ASN A 591 -25.74 -0.92 8.10
N ALA A 592 -24.62 -1.37 8.66
CA ALA A 592 -24.10 -0.82 9.90
C ALA A 592 -23.81 0.69 9.78
N SER A 593 -24.12 1.41 10.84
CA SER A 593 -23.71 2.82 11.00
C SER A 593 -22.22 2.92 11.32
N ALA A 594 -21.62 4.08 11.10
CA ALA A 594 -20.23 4.34 11.48
C ALA A 594 -19.96 4.12 12.99
N ALA A 595 -20.96 4.36 13.83
CA ALA A 595 -20.86 4.08 15.26
C ALA A 595 -20.78 2.57 15.55
N GLU A 596 -21.61 1.75 14.90
CA GLU A 596 -21.55 0.30 15.04
C GLU A 596 -20.26 -0.29 14.48
N ILE A 597 -19.73 0.27 13.37
CA ILE A 597 -18.42 -0.11 12.81
C ILE A 597 -17.29 0.23 13.79
N ARG A 598 -17.34 1.42 14.41
CA ARG A 598 -16.41 1.79 15.49
C ARG A 598 -16.45 0.78 16.62
N ASP A 599 -17.64 0.47 17.12
CA ASP A 599 -17.82 -0.41 18.28
C ASP A 599 -17.35 -1.84 17.96
N ALA A 600 -17.60 -2.34 16.76
CA ALA A 600 -17.08 -3.62 16.28
C ALA A 600 -15.53 -3.60 16.20
N THR A 601 -14.93 -2.55 15.63
CA THR A 601 -13.47 -2.40 15.53
C THR A 601 -12.83 -2.34 16.91
N VAL A 602 -13.39 -1.54 17.83
CA VAL A 602 -12.89 -1.42 19.21
C VAL A 602 -12.96 -2.77 19.91
N LYS A 603 -14.10 -3.44 19.84
CA LYS A 603 -14.31 -4.76 20.46
C LYS A 603 -13.33 -5.81 19.92
N THR A 604 -13.21 -5.92 18.61
CA THR A 604 -12.28 -6.86 17.96
C THR A 604 -10.84 -6.58 18.36
N SER A 605 -10.44 -5.28 18.37
CA SER A 605 -9.11 -4.87 18.82
C SER A 605 -8.84 -5.26 20.27
N GLN A 606 -9.80 -5.07 21.16
CA GLN A 606 -9.69 -5.44 22.57
C GLN A 606 -9.60 -6.95 22.77
N GLU A 607 -10.42 -7.74 22.05
CA GLU A 607 -10.39 -9.20 22.13
C GLU A 607 -9.01 -9.75 21.69
N ILE A 608 -8.47 -9.26 20.57
CA ILE A 608 -7.16 -9.66 20.06
C ILE A 608 -6.04 -9.18 20.99
N TRP A 609 -6.13 -7.94 21.50
CA TRP A 609 -5.18 -7.43 22.49
C TRP A 609 -5.15 -8.31 23.75
N ASN A 610 -6.31 -8.58 24.32
CA ASN A 610 -6.46 -9.38 25.54
C ASN A 610 -5.87 -10.79 25.37
N LYS A 611 -6.04 -11.39 24.20
CA LYS A 611 -5.53 -12.72 23.92
C LYS A 611 -4.01 -12.74 23.72
N TYR A 612 -3.48 -11.82 22.93
CA TYR A 612 -2.11 -11.94 22.41
C TYR A 612 -1.09 -10.97 23.01
N TYR A 613 -1.52 -9.82 23.55
CA TYR A 613 -0.61 -8.75 23.99
C TYR A 613 -0.71 -8.47 25.48
N ALA A 614 -1.91 -8.45 26.06
CA ALA A 614 -2.12 -8.17 27.48
C ALA A 614 -1.31 -9.09 28.42
N PRO A 615 -1.07 -10.38 28.10
CA PRO A 615 -0.24 -11.24 28.97
C PRO A 615 1.20 -10.75 29.19
N PHE A 616 1.72 -9.96 28.26
CA PHE A 616 3.10 -9.45 28.31
C PHE A 616 3.17 -7.94 28.55
N LEU A 617 2.33 -7.17 27.82
CA LEU A 617 2.37 -5.71 27.82
C LEU A 617 1.44 -5.10 28.90
N GLY A 618 0.66 -5.93 29.57
CA GLY A 618 -0.35 -5.42 30.51
C GLY A 618 -1.48 -4.68 29.81
N GLY A 619 -2.30 -4.02 30.60
CA GLY A 619 -3.51 -3.35 30.10
C GLY A 619 -4.56 -4.33 29.59
N LYS A 620 -5.80 -4.19 30.07
CA LYS A 620 -6.93 -4.95 29.60
C LYS A 620 -7.81 -4.05 28.73
N ASP A 621 -8.43 -4.63 27.72
CA ASP A 621 -9.37 -3.94 26.85
C ASP A 621 -8.75 -2.72 26.12
N ILE A 622 -7.48 -2.85 25.69
CA ILE A 622 -6.73 -1.82 24.97
C ILE A 622 -7.08 -1.88 23.48
N PRO A 623 -7.57 -0.78 22.84
CA PRO A 623 -8.01 -0.79 21.45
C PRO A 623 -6.91 -0.42 20.44
N LEU A 624 -5.64 -0.39 20.84
CA LEU A 624 -4.51 0.16 20.07
C LEU A 624 -4.33 -0.48 18.68
N LEU A 625 -4.69 -1.75 18.52
CA LEU A 625 -4.55 -2.44 17.24
C LEU A 625 -5.43 -1.83 16.13
N GLY A 626 -6.45 -1.06 16.49
CA GLY A 626 -7.32 -0.33 15.55
C GLY A 626 -6.77 1.03 15.11
N ILE A 627 -5.54 1.44 15.54
CA ILE A 627 -5.01 2.78 15.22
C ILE A 627 -4.50 2.89 13.79
N TYR A 628 -4.10 1.81 13.15
CA TYR A 628 -3.47 1.83 11.84
C TYR A 628 -4.28 2.59 10.79
N SER A 629 -3.65 3.59 10.15
CA SER A 629 -4.32 4.42 9.14
C SER A 629 -4.70 3.63 7.89
N HIS A 630 -3.99 2.56 7.56
CA HIS A 630 -4.31 1.68 6.44
C HIS A 630 -5.70 1.05 6.53
N THR A 631 -6.20 0.77 7.73
CA THR A 631 -7.58 0.28 7.90
C THR A 631 -8.64 1.28 7.40
N ILE A 632 -8.22 2.54 7.18
CA ILE A 632 -9.06 3.63 6.72
C ILE A 632 -8.81 3.95 5.25
N THR A 633 -7.53 3.98 4.81
CA THR A 633 -7.14 4.42 3.47
C THR A 633 -6.99 3.27 2.47
N SER A 634 -6.63 2.09 2.93
CA SER A 634 -6.23 0.96 2.07
C SER A 634 -6.74 -0.37 2.65
N PRO A 635 -8.03 -0.67 2.48
CA PRO A 635 -8.65 -1.85 3.08
C PRO A 635 -7.92 -3.17 2.78
N LEU A 636 -7.76 -4.01 3.80
CA LEU A 636 -7.13 -5.32 3.72
C LEU A 636 -5.68 -5.27 3.21
N TYR A 637 -4.95 -4.23 3.65
CA TYR A 637 -3.55 -4.04 3.26
C TYR A 637 -2.55 -4.60 4.29
N LEU A 638 -2.89 -4.59 5.59
CA LEU A 638 -1.94 -4.82 6.68
C LEU A 638 -1.29 -6.20 6.67
N PHE A 639 -1.96 -7.24 6.20
CA PHE A 639 -1.37 -8.57 6.10
C PHE A 639 -0.16 -8.61 5.13
N ASN A 640 -0.10 -7.69 4.14
CA ASN A 640 1.04 -7.61 3.22
C ASN A 640 2.34 -7.24 3.93
N TYR A 641 2.28 -6.41 4.99
CA TYR A 641 3.47 -6.11 5.79
C TYR A 641 3.98 -7.33 6.55
N VAL A 642 3.07 -8.12 7.12
CA VAL A 642 3.45 -9.36 7.82
C VAL A 642 4.11 -10.33 6.85
N LEU A 643 3.49 -10.56 5.70
CA LEU A 643 4.06 -11.40 4.63
C LEU A 643 5.40 -10.82 4.15
N GLY A 644 5.50 -9.50 3.98
CA GLY A 644 6.72 -8.81 3.58
C GLY A 644 7.88 -9.08 4.55
N HIS A 645 7.65 -8.99 5.85
CA HIS A 645 8.65 -9.33 6.87
C HIS A 645 9.07 -10.81 6.79
N LEU A 646 8.11 -11.73 6.65
CA LEU A 646 8.39 -13.16 6.54
C LEU A 646 9.20 -13.49 5.27
N ILE A 647 8.81 -12.92 4.13
CA ILE A 647 9.48 -13.10 2.84
C ILE A 647 10.88 -12.48 2.87
N ALA A 648 11.01 -11.24 3.39
CA ALA A 648 12.30 -10.57 3.52
C ALA A 648 13.26 -11.40 4.37
N PHE A 649 12.79 -11.89 5.52
CA PHE A 649 13.60 -12.71 6.40
C PHE A 649 14.06 -14.01 5.71
N GLN A 650 13.16 -14.67 5.00
CA GLN A 650 13.42 -15.91 4.26
C GLN A 650 14.43 -15.71 3.12
N VAL A 651 14.32 -14.59 2.39
CA VAL A 651 15.27 -14.24 1.31
C VAL A 651 16.62 -13.81 1.89
N GLU A 652 16.63 -13.02 2.99
CA GLU A 652 17.85 -12.61 3.67
C GLU A 652 18.62 -13.84 4.20
N GLU A 653 17.93 -14.82 4.82
CA GLU A 653 18.53 -16.07 5.24
C GLU A 653 19.17 -16.83 4.05
N HIS A 654 18.49 -16.84 2.89
CA HIS A 654 19.02 -17.46 1.66
C HIS A 654 20.30 -16.78 1.17
N VAL A 655 20.44 -15.47 1.30
CA VAL A 655 21.63 -14.72 0.86
C VAL A 655 22.67 -14.51 1.97
N ALA A 656 22.35 -14.83 3.22
CA ALA A 656 23.23 -14.66 4.35
C ALA A 656 24.59 -15.38 4.15
N GLY A 657 25.67 -14.70 4.51
CA GLY A 657 27.03 -15.23 4.38
C GLY A 657 27.59 -15.28 2.95
N LYS A 658 26.82 -14.90 1.94
CA LYS A 658 27.29 -14.76 0.57
C LYS A 658 28.05 -13.44 0.39
N ASP A 659 29.01 -13.42 -0.53
CA ASP A 659 29.69 -12.16 -0.89
C ASP A 659 28.76 -11.20 -1.65
N LYS A 660 29.15 -9.93 -1.70
CA LYS A 660 28.33 -8.88 -2.32
C LYS A 660 28.00 -9.15 -3.80
N ALA A 661 28.94 -9.71 -4.56
CA ALA A 661 28.70 -10.02 -5.98
C ALA A 661 27.67 -11.14 -6.14
N THR A 662 27.68 -12.13 -5.24
CA THR A 662 26.68 -13.20 -5.19
C THR A 662 25.32 -12.63 -4.76
N PHE A 663 25.27 -11.73 -3.76
CA PHE A 663 24.05 -11.04 -3.38
C PHE A 663 23.41 -10.31 -4.58
N ALA A 664 24.18 -9.49 -5.30
CA ALA A 664 23.67 -8.75 -6.45
C ALA A 664 23.13 -9.66 -7.57
N LYS A 665 23.84 -10.78 -7.87
CA LYS A 665 23.38 -11.78 -8.86
C LYS A 665 22.09 -12.46 -8.43
N GLU A 666 21.99 -12.85 -7.16
CA GLU A 666 20.78 -13.46 -6.62
C GLU A 666 19.61 -12.48 -6.63
N PHE A 667 19.82 -11.22 -6.22
CA PHE A 667 18.82 -10.16 -6.28
C PHE A 667 18.29 -9.99 -7.71
N GLU A 668 19.18 -9.82 -8.70
CA GLU A 668 18.78 -9.74 -10.10
C GLU A 668 18.06 -10.99 -10.58
N ARG A 669 18.50 -12.18 -10.20
CA ARG A 669 17.86 -13.45 -10.57
C ARG A 669 16.43 -13.55 -10.05
N ILE A 670 16.22 -13.23 -8.77
CA ILE A 670 14.89 -13.34 -8.15
C ILE A 670 13.92 -12.28 -8.66
N CYS A 671 14.37 -11.06 -8.98
CA CYS A 671 13.54 -10.04 -9.63
C CYS A 671 13.00 -10.50 -10.99
N LYS A 672 13.75 -11.32 -11.73
CA LYS A 672 13.35 -11.86 -13.05
C LYS A 672 12.46 -13.10 -12.99
N LEU A 673 12.11 -13.60 -11.80
CA LEU A 673 11.10 -14.65 -11.66
C LEU A 673 9.71 -14.17 -12.08
N GLY A 674 9.46 -12.88 -11.95
CA GLY A 674 8.23 -12.24 -12.39
C GLY A 674 7.05 -12.47 -11.45
N SER A 675 5.90 -11.92 -11.80
CA SER A 675 4.67 -11.94 -11.00
C SER A 675 3.92 -13.29 -11.08
N ILE A 676 4.62 -14.40 -10.81
CA ILE A 676 4.03 -15.73 -10.67
C ILE A 676 3.46 -15.93 -9.25
N LEU A 677 2.83 -17.09 -9.00
CA LEU A 677 2.27 -17.40 -7.67
C LEU A 677 3.33 -17.29 -6.55
N PRO A 678 3.01 -16.70 -5.38
CA PRO A 678 3.92 -16.49 -4.25
C PRO A 678 4.78 -17.71 -3.89
N ASP A 679 4.16 -18.88 -3.74
CA ASP A 679 4.89 -20.10 -3.39
C ASP A 679 5.79 -20.61 -4.50
N ALA A 680 5.37 -20.52 -5.75
CA ALA A 680 6.19 -20.88 -6.88
C ALA A 680 7.42 -19.97 -6.97
N TRP A 681 7.22 -18.66 -6.75
CA TRP A 681 8.30 -17.68 -6.70
C TRP A 681 9.29 -17.98 -5.55
N MET A 682 8.78 -18.19 -4.33
CA MET A 682 9.63 -18.47 -3.18
C MET A 682 10.38 -19.81 -3.30
N LYS A 683 9.74 -20.86 -3.83
CA LYS A 683 10.42 -22.13 -4.14
C LYS A 683 11.55 -21.92 -5.15
N ALA A 684 11.31 -21.11 -6.20
CA ALA A 684 12.35 -20.81 -7.20
C ALA A 684 13.45 -19.87 -6.63
N ALA A 685 13.11 -18.98 -5.72
CA ALA A 685 14.04 -18.05 -5.10
C ALA A 685 14.90 -18.73 -4.03
N THR A 686 14.30 -19.45 -3.08
CA THR A 686 14.95 -19.93 -1.84
C THR A 686 14.90 -21.45 -1.67
N GLY A 687 14.16 -22.16 -2.50
CA GLY A 687 13.95 -23.61 -2.40
C GLY A 687 12.76 -24.03 -1.51
N LYS A 688 12.06 -23.08 -0.87
CA LYS A 688 10.93 -23.34 0.05
C LYS A 688 9.76 -22.38 -0.25
N PRO A 689 8.50 -22.78 0.02
CA PRO A 689 7.36 -21.87 -0.08
C PRO A 689 7.43 -20.77 0.99
N VAL A 690 6.52 -19.79 0.93
CA VAL A 690 6.38 -18.79 2.00
C VAL A 690 6.02 -19.47 3.32
N THR A 691 6.76 -19.19 4.39
CA THR A 691 6.55 -19.81 5.71
C THR A 691 7.06 -18.91 6.85
N THR A 692 6.49 -19.08 8.04
CA THR A 692 6.90 -18.41 9.29
C THR A 692 8.15 -19.04 9.91
N GLN A 693 8.43 -20.30 9.60
CA GLN A 693 9.39 -21.14 10.31
C GLN A 693 10.82 -20.56 10.38
N PRO A 694 11.41 -19.99 9.31
CA PRO A 694 12.75 -19.41 9.38
C PRO A 694 12.86 -18.30 10.43
N LEU A 695 11.87 -17.41 10.51
CA LEU A 695 11.84 -16.35 11.52
C LEU A 695 11.69 -16.92 12.93
N LEU A 696 10.82 -17.90 13.13
CA LEU A 696 10.62 -18.55 14.43
C LEU A 696 11.87 -19.30 14.89
N ASP A 697 12.52 -20.05 14.01
CA ASP A 697 13.76 -20.78 14.33
C ASP A 697 14.91 -19.84 14.69
N ALA A 698 15.08 -18.77 13.91
CA ALA A 698 16.10 -17.76 14.20
C ALA A 698 15.82 -17.04 15.52
N THR A 699 14.56 -16.71 15.79
CA THR A 699 14.14 -16.07 17.07
C THR A 699 14.44 -17.01 18.26
N ALA A 700 14.10 -18.30 18.15
CA ALA A 700 14.41 -19.27 19.20
C ALA A 700 15.91 -19.37 19.46
N LYS A 701 16.73 -19.38 18.39
CA LYS A 701 18.19 -19.36 18.50
C LYS A 701 18.71 -18.06 19.14
N ALA A 702 18.18 -16.91 18.73
CA ALA A 702 18.56 -15.61 19.27
C ALA A 702 18.25 -15.52 20.79
N LEU A 703 17.10 -16.03 21.23
CA LEU A 703 16.72 -16.05 22.64
C LEU A 703 17.52 -17.05 23.47
N ALA A 704 17.92 -18.20 22.89
CA ALA A 704 18.77 -19.19 23.55
C ALA A 704 20.22 -18.73 23.74
N THR A 705 20.72 -17.84 22.86
CA THR A 705 22.09 -17.31 22.91
C THR A 705 22.17 -16.17 23.93
N LYS A 706 21.82 -16.45 25.20
CA LYS A 706 22.06 -15.49 26.28
C LYS A 706 23.56 -15.29 26.46
N LYS A 707 23.99 -14.03 26.65
CA LYS A 707 25.34 -13.72 27.09
C LYS A 707 25.75 -14.59 28.25
N THR A 708 26.78 -15.42 28.07
CA THR A 708 27.66 -15.83 29.13
C THR A 708 28.43 -14.64 29.68
#